data_c9358767ee0bfe36aad24886a5d41e01
#
_entry.id   c9358767ee0bfe36aad24886a5d41e01
#
_cell.length_a   1.000
_cell.length_b   1.000
_cell.length_c   1.000
_cell.angle_alpha   90.00
_cell.angle_beta   90.00
_cell.angle_gamma   90.00
#
_symmetry.space_group_name_H-M   'P 1'
#
loop_
_entity.id
_entity.type
_entity.pdbx_description
1 polymer ?
#
loop_
_entity_poly.entity_id
_entity_poly.type
_entity_poly.pdbx_seq_one_letter_code
_entity_poly.pdbx_strand_id
1 'polypeptide(L)'
;MLCVSAPAFAQEVTAPPPPAGDSAAAPQDTVKAVPPAADDSPTTADLQTPAVDLPPPGPAVSQDPDQIQFTADQLDYDYNADVVTASGDVRLYRRSDRLRADRVIWNRKTGRVVAEGNIVITNPEGDTAYGDRIELTDSLKDGVVENMLVVLDAGGRIAAKRGVREDGVITVYDAAYTACSVTGSDGCPKEPSWKITADKVVYNPELGRLRYTGARISVFGFATIPLPVFSHPVGGNSDDGFLTPDLRYNRTNGLQFALPYFFSLGPNRDLTVTPRVYTGVLPMVSAEYREINSLGAFRVAAYGTYSRRADDLTVPVTPATSKNDFRGYFDAAGRYQLDPNWSVSGSLRLTSDRTFLRRYDISRDDRLRNNIRVERVDENSYLAINGWAVQTLRIGDRQGLQPFVLPEVDYRRRFNDGFIGGRVELQFNTLAIGRTEGQDSQRAFASARWDLRRLTAWGQEITLTGYARADVYNAHDTLLTSVPSYRGDEGFRFRGVAAVALDMKWPLVGPFMGGTQRITPRIQIVAAPPIENLAVPNEDARAVDLEDSNLFALNRFPGYDRFEDSTRITWGVDYSLLLPGFSLDANIGQSYRLSSRPTIFPDGTGLNGRVSDIVGRTVIRFRDFVAFTHRYRIDKDNLAFRRNEVDVTVGSRGTYVQLGYLRLNRDIGPSLEDLQDREEARIGARVQVSRFWSVSGSVLIDLTDRNEDILSQSDGFEPVRHRLGITYEDDCLRLGLTWKRDYEETGDARRGNSYILSVSFKNLGF
;
A
#
# COMPACT_ATOMS: atom_id res chain seq x y z
N MET A 1 9.18 25.67 -5.54
CA MET A 1 9.25 24.39 -6.26
C MET A 1 8.66 23.31 -5.36
N LEU A 2 7.35 23.19 -5.33
CA LEU A 2 6.64 22.12 -4.60
C LEU A 2 6.61 20.90 -5.52
N CYS A 3 7.55 19.97 -5.34
CA CYS A 3 7.33 18.64 -5.84
C CYS A 3 6.20 18.03 -5.03
N VAL A 4 5.00 17.99 -5.58
CA VAL A 4 4.04 16.99 -5.17
C VAL A 4 4.73 15.66 -5.42
N SER A 5 5.07 14.94 -4.35
CA SER A 5 5.63 13.60 -4.42
C SER A 5 4.64 12.73 -5.22
N ALA A 6 4.95 12.52 -6.49
CA ALA A 6 4.31 11.44 -7.22
C ALA A 6 4.59 10.16 -6.42
N PRO A 7 3.60 9.35 -6.09
CA PRO A 7 3.84 8.10 -5.40
C PRO A 7 4.84 7.30 -6.23
N ALA A 8 5.88 6.83 -5.57
CA ALA A 8 6.86 5.96 -6.18
C ALA A 8 6.13 4.76 -6.79
N PHE A 9 6.13 4.66 -8.12
CA PHE A 9 5.67 3.48 -8.84
C PHE A 9 6.69 2.35 -8.62
N ALA A 10 6.67 1.77 -7.44
CA ALA A 10 7.36 0.53 -7.08
C ALA A 10 6.51 -0.27 -6.09
N GLN A 11 5.20 -0.15 -6.17
CA GLN A 11 4.26 -1.06 -5.55
C GLN A 11 3.20 -1.40 -6.59
N GLU A 12 2.73 -2.62 -6.54
CA GLU A 12 1.66 -3.15 -7.36
C GLU A 12 0.62 -2.09 -7.69
N VAL A 13 0.32 -1.96 -8.98
CA VAL A 13 -0.87 -1.24 -9.44
C VAL A 13 -2.07 -2.08 -9.03
N THR A 14 -2.37 -2.09 -7.75
CA THR A 14 -3.74 -2.33 -7.29
C THR A 14 -4.51 -1.08 -7.65
N ALA A 15 -5.64 -1.24 -8.32
CA ALA A 15 -6.56 -0.15 -8.56
C ALA A 15 -6.78 0.61 -7.24
N PRO A 16 -6.77 1.95 -7.23
CA PRO A 16 -7.04 2.69 -6.01
C PRO A 16 -8.40 2.22 -5.46
N PRO A 17 -8.51 2.00 -4.15
CA PRO A 17 -9.82 1.80 -3.56
C PRO A 17 -10.68 3.00 -3.94
N PRO A 18 -11.98 2.81 -4.16
CA PRO A 18 -12.87 3.94 -4.43
C PRO A 18 -12.71 4.94 -3.29
N PRO A 19 -12.72 6.25 -3.57
CA PRO A 19 -12.68 7.25 -2.51
C PRO A 19 -13.81 6.92 -1.53
N ALA A 20 -13.47 6.91 -0.25
CA ALA A 20 -14.46 6.75 0.80
C ALA A 20 -15.53 7.81 0.60
N GLY A 21 -16.65 7.41 0.02
CA GLY A 21 -17.84 8.21 0.01
C GLY A 21 -18.25 8.40 1.46
N ASP A 22 -18.56 9.61 1.84
CA ASP A 22 -19.25 9.90 3.10
C ASP A 22 -20.47 8.99 3.18
N SER A 23 -20.34 7.88 3.89
CA SER A 23 -21.46 7.03 4.23
C SER A 23 -22.24 7.78 5.31
N ALA A 24 -23.24 8.54 4.88
CA ALA A 24 -24.33 8.90 5.73
C ALA A 24 -24.91 7.58 6.27
N ALA A 25 -24.77 7.37 7.57
CA ALA A 25 -25.35 6.23 8.26
C ALA A 25 -26.86 6.19 7.98
N ALA A 26 -27.32 5.15 7.31
CA ALA A 26 -28.71 4.79 7.29
C ALA A 26 -29.15 4.38 8.71
N PRO A 27 -30.37 4.75 9.17
CA PRO A 27 -30.85 4.36 10.47
C PRO A 27 -30.96 2.81 10.52
N GLN A 28 -30.33 2.20 11.51
CA GLN A 28 -30.54 0.82 11.85
C GLN A 28 -31.94 0.67 12.43
N ASP A 29 -32.85 0.10 11.64
CA ASP A 29 -34.09 -0.47 12.17
C ASP A 29 -33.71 -1.64 13.09
N THR A 30 -34.03 -1.46 14.36
CA THR A 30 -33.97 -2.52 15.37
C THR A 30 -35.01 -3.60 15.03
N VAL A 31 -34.54 -4.66 14.38
CA VAL A 31 -35.32 -5.89 14.26
C VAL A 31 -35.34 -6.55 15.63
N LYS A 32 -36.49 -6.48 16.31
CA LYS A 32 -36.76 -7.27 17.48
C LYS A 32 -36.61 -8.75 17.13
N ALA A 33 -35.77 -9.45 17.87
CA ALA A 33 -35.65 -10.89 17.82
C ALA A 33 -37.00 -11.52 18.12
N VAL A 34 -37.51 -12.26 17.16
CA VAL A 34 -38.64 -13.16 17.33
C VAL A 34 -38.12 -14.46 17.96
N PRO A 35 -38.69 -14.97 19.06
CA PRO A 35 -38.28 -16.25 19.61
C PRO A 35 -38.63 -17.39 18.63
N PRO A 36 -37.83 -18.48 18.57
CA PRO A 36 -38.09 -19.58 17.67
C PRO A 36 -39.43 -20.24 17.96
N ALA A 37 -40.24 -20.39 16.91
CA ALA A 37 -41.48 -21.13 16.95
C ALA A 37 -41.20 -22.60 17.26
N ALA A 38 -42.04 -23.18 18.12
CA ALA A 38 -42.02 -24.58 18.45
C ALA A 38 -42.32 -25.42 17.20
N ASP A 39 -41.52 -26.44 17.00
CA ASP A 39 -41.65 -27.44 15.93
C ASP A 39 -42.82 -28.39 16.24
N ASP A 40 -43.95 -28.14 15.60
CA ASP A 40 -45.08 -29.09 15.59
C ASP A 40 -44.84 -30.08 14.44
N SER A 41 -44.11 -31.16 14.73
CA SER A 41 -44.10 -32.35 13.86
C SER A 41 -45.22 -33.29 14.23
N PRO A 42 -46.05 -33.76 13.27
CA PRO A 42 -47.14 -34.66 13.57
C PRO A 42 -46.62 -36.04 13.94
N THR A 43 -47.16 -36.54 15.05
CA THR A 43 -47.01 -37.88 15.56
C THR A 43 -47.45 -38.90 14.51
N THR A 44 -46.57 -39.71 13.98
CA THR A 44 -46.91 -40.91 13.21
C THR A 44 -46.98 -42.11 14.15
N ALA A 45 -48.15 -42.74 14.12
CA ALA A 45 -48.50 -43.89 14.90
C ALA A 45 -47.61 -45.11 14.62
N ASP A 46 -47.48 -45.90 15.68
CA ASP A 46 -46.92 -47.23 15.79
C ASP A 46 -47.06 -48.11 14.54
N LEU A 47 -45.94 -48.54 13.97
CA LEU A 47 -45.78 -49.79 13.29
C LEU A 47 -44.68 -50.59 13.99
N GLN A 48 -45.10 -51.47 14.92
CA GLN A 48 -44.21 -52.47 15.51
C GLN A 48 -43.79 -53.49 14.44
N THR A 49 -42.52 -53.39 13.98
CA THR A 49 -41.82 -54.50 13.34
C THR A 49 -41.17 -55.36 14.43
N PRO A 50 -41.23 -56.68 14.34
CA PRO A 50 -40.68 -57.56 15.38
C PRO A 50 -39.15 -57.43 15.46
N ALA A 51 -38.64 -57.34 16.68
CA ALA A 51 -37.22 -57.30 16.98
C ALA A 51 -36.57 -58.60 16.48
N VAL A 52 -35.67 -58.45 15.52
CA VAL A 52 -34.67 -59.49 15.19
C VAL A 52 -33.59 -59.38 16.26
N ASP A 53 -33.46 -60.42 17.10
CA ASP A 53 -32.33 -60.56 18.02
C ASP A 53 -31.04 -60.60 17.24
N LEU A 54 -30.35 -59.48 17.23
CA LEU A 54 -28.93 -59.41 16.81
C LEU A 54 -28.12 -59.96 17.96
N PRO A 55 -27.15 -60.87 17.68
CA PRO A 55 -26.24 -61.34 18.72
C PRO A 55 -25.47 -60.15 19.31
N PRO A 56 -25.10 -60.23 20.61
CA PRO A 56 -24.39 -59.15 21.28
C PRO A 56 -23.10 -58.81 20.50
N PRO A 57 -22.74 -57.52 20.36
CA PRO A 57 -21.52 -57.10 19.69
C PRO A 57 -20.35 -57.82 20.41
N GLY A 58 -19.56 -58.56 19.61
CA GLY A 58 -18.37 -59.20 20.11
C GLY A 58 -17.44 -58.15 20.77
N PRO A 59 -16.54 -58.60 21.68
CA PRO A 59 -15.68 -57.67 22.37
C PRO A 59 -14.95 -56.78 21.36
N ALA A 60 -15.01 -55.48 21.58
CA ALA A 60 -14.28 -54.48 20.77
C ALA A 60 -12.80 -54.90 20.81
N VAL A 61 -12.28 -55.36 19.68
CA VAL A 61 -10.86 -55.61 19.51
C VAL A 61 -10.18 -54.28 19.67
N SER A 62 -9.46 -54.07 20.73
CA SER A 62 -8.58 -52.92 20.90
C SER A 62 -7.59 -52.92 19.74
N GLN A 63 -7.80 -52.08 18.75
CA GLN A 63 -6.90 -51.95 17.64
C GLN A 63 -5.61 -51.31 18.20
N ASP A 64 -4.55 -52.06 18.27
CA ASP A 64 -3.23 -51.54 18.56
C ASP A 64 -2.89 -50.55 17.43
N PRO A 65 -2.69 -49.26 17.73
CA PRO A 65 -2.42 -48.26 16.70
C PRO A 65 -1.14 -48.52 15.90
N ASP A 66 -0.29 -49.43 16.33
CA ASP A 66 0.93 -49.82 15.65
C ASP A 66 0.77 -51.02 14.71
N GLN A 67 -0.41 -51.64 14.63
CA GLN A 67 -0.69 -52.73 13.70
C GLN A 67 -0.81 -52.20 12.25
N ILE A 68 -0.11 -52.87 11.31
CA ILE A 68 -0.28 -52.67 9.88
C ILE A 68 -1.57 -53.31 9.42
N GLN A 69 -2.50 -52.49 8.92
CA GLN A 69 -3.70 -52.97 8.25
C GLN A 69 -3.48 -52.90 6.75
N PHE A 70 -3.85 -53.94 6.03
CA PHE A 70 -3.76 -53.93 4.57
C PHE A 70 -4.97 -54.58 3.89
N THR A 71 -5.24 -54.12 2.65
CA THR A 71 -6.22 -54.73 1.76
C THR A 71 -5.53 -54.97 0.42
N ALA A 72 -5.91 -56.08 -0.26
CA ALA A 72 -5.40 -56.45 -1.57
C ALA A 72 -6.43 -57.36 -2.26
N ASP A 73 -6.36 -57.45 -3.61
CA ASP A 73 -7.20 -58.39 -4.35
C ASP A 73 -6.82 -59.84 -4.11
N GLN A 74 -5.51 -60.11 -3.97
CA GLN A 74 -4.97 -61.43 -3.73
C GLN A 74 -3.91 -61.40 -2.64
N LEU A 75 -3.94 -62.39 -1.74
CA LEU A 75 -2.94 -62.56 -0.69
C LEU A 75 -2.35 -63.97 -0.77
N ASP A 76 -1.03 -64.08 -0.82
CA ASP A 76 -0.27 -65.32 -0.84
C ASP A 76 0.70 -65.39 0.34
N TYR A 77 0.73 -66.51 1.08
CA TYR A 77 1.57 -66.68 2.26
C TYR A 77 2.45 -67.89 2.15
N ASP A 78 3.77 -67.70 2.03
CA ASP A 78 4.77 -68.76 2.09
C ASP A 78 5.14 -69.03 3.55
N TYR A 79 4.66 -70.15 4.08
CA TYR A 79 4.91 -70.56 5.44
C TYR A 79 6.39 -70.92 5.73
N ASN A 80 7.12 -71.39 4.72
CA ASN A 80 8.53 -71.80 4.91
C ASN A 80 9.46 -70.57 4.94
N ALA A 81 9.22 -69.62 4.06
CA ALA A 81 9.96 -68.37 3.98
C ALA A 81 9.48 -67.29 4.99
N ASP A 82 8.25 -67.46 5.53
CA ASP A 82 7.53 -66.48 6.33
C ASP A 82 7.37 -65.13 5.58
N VAL A 83 6.90 -65.24 4.32
CA VAL A 83 6.73 -64.09 3.39
C VAL A 83 5.27 -64.00 3.00
N VAL A 84 4.72 -62.79 3.18
CA VAL A 84 3.40 -62.40 2.71
C VAL A 84 3.55 -61.64 1.41
N THR A 85 2.86 -62.05 0.35
CA THR A 85 2.76 -61.31 -0.92
C THR A 85 1.31 -60.90 -1.14
N ALA A 86 1.10 -59.60 -1.24
CA ALA A 86 -0.18 -59.00 -1.58
C ALA A 86 -0.10 -58.47 -3.03
N SER A 87 -1.15 -58.67 -3.85
CA SER A 87 -1.19 -58.24 -5.24
C SER A 87 -2.55 -57.67 -5.60
N GLY A 88 -2.60 -56.66 -6.47
CA GLY A 88 -3.83 -55.97 -6.93
C GLY A 88 -4.33 -54.92 -5.94
N ASP A 89 -4.30 -53.65 -6.32
CA ASP A 89 -4.70 -52.47 -5.53
C ASP A 89 -4.37 -52.58 -4.03
N VAL A 90 -3.13 -52.93 -3.73
CA VAL A 90 -2.65 -53.11 -2.36
C VAL A 90 -2.65 -51.78 -1.63
N ARG A 91 -3.34 -51.74 -0.49
CA ARG A 91 -3.38 -50.56 0.39
C ARG A 91 -2.91 -50.95 1.80
N LEU A 92 -1.95 -50.22 2.29
CA LEU A 92 -1.40 -50.36 3.64
C LEU A 92 -1.73 -49.11 4.44
N TYR A 93 -2.15 -49.31 5.68
CA TYR A 93 -2.42 -48.27 6.66
C TYR A 93 -1.67 -48.60 7.96
N ARG A 94 -0.97 -47.58 8.47
CA ARG A 94 -0.36 -47.63 9.79
C ARG A 94 -0.43 -46.28 10.44
N ARG A 95 -1.17 -46.11 11.54
CA ARG A 95 -1.51 -44.83 12.11
C ARG A 95 -2.19 -43.95 11.04
N SER A 96 -1.50 -42.86 10.63
CA SER A 96 -1.99 -41.95 9.55
C SER A 96 -1.21 -42.06 8.24
N ASP A 97 -0.13 -42.91 8.23
CA ASP A 97 0.59 -43.20 6.99
C ASP A 97 -0.21 -44.12 6.08
N ARG A 98 -0.24 -43.82 4.80
CA ARG A 98 -0.94 -44.59 3.76
C ARG A 98 0.03 -44.97 2.67
N LEU A 99 0.06 -46.23 2.28
CA LEU A 99 0.77 -46.72 1.11
C LEU A 99 -0.19 -47.44 0.17
N ARG A 100 -0.08 -47.14 -1.12
CA ARG A 100 -0.75 -47.88 -2.21
C ARG A 100 0.31 -48.35 -3.19
N ALA A 101 0.15 -49.61 -3.70
CA ALA A 101 1.04 -50.22 -4.68
C ALA A 101 0.29 -51.30 -5.47
N ASP A 102 0.86 -51.74 -6.61
CA ASP A 102 0.31 -52.88 -7.35
C ASP A 102 0.64 -54.21 -6.69
N ARG A 103 1.81 -54.26 -6.03
CA ARG A 103 2.29 -55.46 -5.33
C ARG A 103 3.10 -55.08 -4.09
N VAL A 104 2.93 -55.86 -2.99
CA VAL A 104 3.69 -55.69 -1.75
C VAL A 104 4.20 -57.08 -1.28
N ILE A 105 5.48 -57.17 -0.98
CA ILE A 105 6.10 -58.36 -0.45
C ILE A 105 6.61 -58.04 0.95
N TRP A 106 6.09 -58.72 1.97
CA TRP A 106 6.50 -58.53 3.35
C TRP A 106 7.18 -59.78 3.90
N ASN A 107 8.47 -59.68 4.16
CA ASN A 107 9.24 -60.73 4.84
C ASN A 107 9.17 -60.49 6.36
N ARG A 108 8.38 -61.31 7.06
CA ARG A 108 8.14 -61.16 8.49
C ARG A 108 9.34 -61.53 9.36
N LYS A 109 10.27 -62.40 8.87
CA LYS A 109 11.50 -62.75 9.58
C LYS A 109 12.50 -61.59 9.64
N THR A 110 12.60 -60.81 8.55
CA THR A 110 13.55 -59.70 8.43
C THR A 110 12.90 -58.33 8.68
N GLY A 111 11.58 -58.28 8.78
CA GLY A 111 10.85 -57.03 8.88
C GLY A 111 10.90 -56.16 7.61
N ARG A 112 11.30 -56.75 6.45
CA ARG A 112 11.48 -56.02 5.20
C ARG A 112 10.20 -56.04 4.39
N VAL A 113 9.74 -54.84 3.94
CA VAL A 113 8.61 -54.63 3.07
C VAL A 113 9.09 -54.07 1.74
N VAL A 114 8.77 -54.72 0.62
CA VAL A 114 9.08 -54.26 -0.73
C VAL A 114 7.75 -53.98 -1.44
N ALA A 115 7.53 -52.77 -1.91
CA ALA A 115 6.41 -52.41 -2.73
C ALA A 115 6.85 -52.12 -4.16
N GLU A 116 6.08 -52.54 -5.15
CA GLU A 116 6.36 -52.43 -6.57
C GLU A 116 5.11 -51.99 -7.37
N GLY A 117 5.31 -51.10 -8.34
CA GLY A 117 4.29 -50.61 -9.27
C GLY A 117 3.34 -49.56 -8.70
N ASN A 118 3.21 -48.45 -9.37
CA ASN A 118 2.28 -47.34 -9.07
C ASN A 118 2.22 -46.95 -7.57
N ILE A 119 3.37 -46.82 -6.96
CA ILE A 119 3.47 -46.61 -5.52
C ILE A 119 3.11 -45.17 -5.17
N VAL A 120 2.25 -45.03 -4.16
CA VAL A 120 1.87 -43.73 -3.56
C VAL A 120 1.93 -43.86 -2.05
N ILE A 121 2.75 -43.02 -1.41
CA ILE A 121 2.83 -42.92 0.05
C ILE A 121 2.40 -41.52 0.45
N THR A 122 1.47 -41.45 1.43
CA THR A 122 1.05 -40.14 1.99
C THR A 122 1.31 -40.18 3.49
N ASN A 123 2.01 -39.16 4.02
CA ASN A 123 2.28 -39.01 5.44
C ASN A 123 1.13 -38.25 6.16
N PRO A 124 1.12 -38.16 7.50
CA PRO A 124 0.11 -37.43 8.27
C PRO A 124 0.06 -35.94 7.94
N GLU A 125 1.18 -35.35 7.52
CA GLU A 125 1.32 -33.94 7.17
C GLU A 125 0.74 -33.62 5.78
N GLY A 126 0.39 -34.61 4.96
CA GLY A 126 -0.17 -34.46 3.62
C GLY A 126 0.85 -34.57 2.48
N ASP A 127 2.15 -34.70 2.77
CA ASP A 127 3.16 -34.93 1.75
C ASP A 127 2.94 -36.28 1.06
N THR A 128 3.07 -36.29 -0.25
CA THR A 128 2.82 -37.49 -1.06
C THR A 128 4.06 -37.86 -1.88
N ALA A 129 4.56 -39.07 -1.70
CA ALA A 129 5.66 -39.62 -2.46
C ALA A 129 5.18 -40.69 -3.46
N TYR A 130 5.66 -40.58 -4.69
CA TYR A 130 5.46 -41.55 -5.78
C TYR A 130 6.79 -42.22 -6.11
N GLY A 131 6.73 -43.49 -6.52
CA GLY A 131 7.94 -44.21 -6.94
C GLY A 131 7.59 -45.52 -7.66
N ASP A 132 8.61 -46.12 -8.31
CA ASP A 132 8.45 -47.37 -9.05
C ASP A 132 8.70 -48.60 -8.15
N ARG A 133 9.63 -48.44 -7.23
CA ARG A 133 10.01 -49.50 -6.24
C ARG A 133 10.39 -48.85 -4.94
N ILE A 134 9.86 -49.38 -3.85
CA ILE A 134 10.16 -48.96 -2.49
C ILE A 134 10.51 -50.16 -1.66
N GLU A 135 11.58 -50.04 -0.90
CA GLU A 135 11.98 -51.02 0.10
C GLU A 135 11.95 -50.32 1.48
N LEU A 136 11.13 -50.81 2.38
CA LEU A 136 10.87 -50.22 3.70
C LEU A 136 11.16 -51.26 4.80
N THR A 137 11.43 -50.79 6.00
CA THR A 137 11.30 -51.57 7.21
C THR A 137 9.84 -51.79 7.59
N ASP A 138 9.52 -52.79 8.40
CA ASP A 138 8.16 -53.04 8.92
C ASP A 138 7.60 -51.84 9.72
N SER A 139 8.48 -50.98 10.22
CA SER A 139 8.10 -49.74 10.86
C SER A 139 7.60 -48.67 9.89
N LEU A 140 7.80 -48.83 8.56
CA LEU A 140 7.53 -47.86 7.48
C LEU A 140 8.26 -46.52 7.67
N LYS A 141 9.21 -46.43 8.60
CA LYS A 141 9.95 -45.21 8.92
C LYS A 141 11.21 -45.05 8.09
N ASP A 142 11.88 -46.16 7.80
CA ASP A 142 13.15 -46.16 7.06
C ASP A 142 13.00 -46.95 5.76
N GLY A 143 13.69 -46.49 4.71
CA GLY A 143 13.61 -47.16 3.43
C GLY A 143 14.33 -46.46 2.29
N VAL A 144 14.31 -47.12 1.13
CA VAL A 144 14.91 -46.65 -0.12
C VAL A 144 13.83 -46.63 -1.20
N VAL A 145 13.76 -45.55 -1.95
CA VAL A 145 12.84 -45.35 -3.07
C VAL A 145 13.63 -45.10 -4.34
N GLU A 146 13.24 -45.73 -5.42
CA GLU A 146 13.81 -45.52 -6.77
C GLU A 146 12.84 -44.72 -7.65
N ASN A 147 13.39 -43.81 -8.47
CA ASN A 147 12.65 -42.92 -9.38
C ASN A 147 11.51 -42.21 -8.69
N MET A 148 11.82 -41.48 -7.64
CA MET A 148 10.81 -40.87 -6.79
C MET A 148 10.43 -39.47 -7.23
N LEU A 149 9.15 -39.11 -6.97
CA LEU A 149 8.62 -37.77 -6.97
C LEU A 149 7.93 -37.53 -5.62
N VAL A 150 8.38 -36.54 -4.85
CA VAL A 150 7.68 -36.09 -3.66
C VAL A 150 6.96 -34.78 -3.98
N VAL A 151 5.67 -34.72 -3.66
CA VAL A 151 4.84 -33.52 -3.71
C VAL A 151 4.58 -33.12 -2.26
N LEU A 152 5.11 -31.98 -1.88
CA LEU A 152 4.97 -31.43 -0.53
C LEU A 152 3.62 -30.70 -0.41
N ASP A 153 2.90 -30.92 0.70
CA ASP A 153 1.59 -30.26 0.97
C ASP A 153 1.73 -28.73 0.98
N ALA A 154 2.83 -28.25 1.54
CA ALA A 154 3.17 -26.82 1.57
C ALA A 154 3.54 -26.20 0.21
N GLY A 155 3.44 -26.97 -0.88
CA GLY A 155 3.82 -26.56 -2.23
C GLY A 155 5.30 -26.73 -2.51
N GLY A 156 5.61 -27.51 -3.49
CA GLY A 156 6.95 -27.89 -3.91
C GLY A 156 6.98 -29.32 -4.38
N ARG A 157 7.92 -29.63 -5.28
CA ARG A 157 8.06 -30.95 -5.89
C ARG A 157 9.53 -31.31 -5.95
N ILE A 158 9.86 -32.50 -5.46
CA ILE A 158 11.22 -33.04 -5.48
C ILE A 158 11.20 -34.31 -6.31
N ALA A 159 11.85 -34.31 -7.45
CA ALA A 159 12.09 -35.50 -8.25
C ALA A 159 13.53 -35.96 -7.99
N ALA A 160 13.79 -37.29 -7.86
CA ALA A 160 15.10 -37.82 -7.63
C ALA A 160 15.23 -39.23 -8.20
N LYS A 161 16.45 -39.63 -8.58
CA LYS A 161 16.72 -41.01 -9.00
C LYS A 161 16.64 -41.99 -7.85
N ARG A 162 17.05 -41.53 -6.66
CA ARG A 162 17.06 -42.35 -5.44
C ARG A 162 16.78 -41.50 -4.22
N GLY A 163 15.93 -41.99 -3.34
CA GLY A 163 15.65 -41.42 -2.02
C GLY A 163 15.94 -42.45 -0.93
N VAL A 164 16.46 -41.98 0.19
CA VAL A 164 16.68 -42.76 1.40
C VAL A 164 16.04 -42.01 2.56
N ARG A 165 15.23 -42.72 3.33
CA ARG A 165 14.63 -42.19 4.57
C ARG A 165 15.24 -42.93 5.75
N GLU A 166 15.84 -42.21 6.69
CA GLU A 166 16.43 -42.69 7.92
C GLU A 166 16.01 -41.75 9.07
N ASP A 167 15.46 -42.30 10.13
CA ASP A 167 15.01 -41.55 11.32
C ASP A 167 14.14 -40.33 10.97
N GLY A 168 13.26 -40.46 9.97
CA GLY A 168 12.38 -39.38 9.52
C GLY A 168 13.03 -38.38 8.56
N VAL A 169 14.36 -38.34 8.44
CA VAL A 169 15.08 -37.47 7.50
C VAL A 169 15.10 -38.11 6.11
N ILE A 170 14.75 -37.35 5.09
CA ILE A 170 14.77 -37.83 3.69
C ILE A 170 15.98 -37.26 2.98
N THR A 171 16.85 -38.12 2.51
CA THR A 171 18.00 -37.79 1.68
C THR A 171 17.76 -38.28 0.25
N VAL A 172 17.83 -37.38 -0.73
CA VAL A 172 17.64 -37.69 -2.13
C VAL A 172 18.86 -37.35 -2.97
N TYR A 173 19.14 -38.17 -3.96
CA TYR A 173 20.30 -38.08 -4.82
C TYR A 173 19.88 -37.85 -6.28
N ASP A 174 20.72 -37.11 -7.04
CA ASP A 174 20.42 -36.65 -8.40
C ASP A 174 19.04 -36.01 -8.47
N ALA A 175 18.84 -35.01 -7.64
CA ALA A 175 17.52 -34.43 -7.37
C ALA A 175 17.25 -33.13 -8.15
N ALA A 176 15.98 -32.89 -8.43
CA ALA A 176 15.48 -31.64 -8.93
C ALA A 176 14.32 -31.17 -8.06
N TYR A 177 14.38 -29.93 -7.60
CA TYR A 177 13.31 -29.26 -6.85
C TYR A 177 12.71 -28.11 -7.64
N THR A 178 11.39 -27.97 -7.60
CA THR A 178 10.68 -26.79 -8.09
C THR A 178 9.38 -26.57 -7.31
N ALA A 179 9.00 -25.30 -7.12
CA ALA A 179 7.66 -24.94 -6.63
C ALA A 179 6.66 -24.73 -7.78
N CYS A 180 7.10 -24.81 -9.02
CA CYS A 180 6.24 -24.65 -10.21
C CYS A 180 5.31 -25.86 -10.41
N SER A 181 4.14 -25.61 -11.00
CA SER A 181 3.36 -26.69 -11.56
C SER A 181 4.11 -27.35 -12.71
N VAL A 182 4.19 -28.67 -12.69
CA VAL A 182 4.77 -29.49 -13.77
C VAL A 182 3.72 -30.04 -14.72
N THR A 183 2.45 -29.65 -14.51
CA THR A 183 1.30 -30.00 -15.33
C THR A 183 0.69 -28.75 -15.92
N GLY A 184 0.41 -28.71 -17.19
CA GLY A 184 -0.30 -27.63 -17.87
C GLY A 184 -1.80 -27.64 -17.55
N SER A 185 -2.50 -26.58 -17.96
CA SER A 185 -3.98 -26.50 -17.83
C SER A 185 -4.72 -27.53 -18.66
N ASP A 186 -4.04 -28.16 -19.59
CA ASP A 186 -4.52 -29.25 -20.44
C ASP A 186 -4.23 -30.64 -19.87
N GLY A 187 -3.64 -30.70 -18.65
CA GLY A 187 -3.22 -31.94 -18.01
C GLY A 187 -1.92 -32.55 -18.54
N CYS A 188 -1.28 -31.94 -19.54
CA CYS A 188 -0.03 -32.42 -20.12
C CYS A 188 1.19 -32.05 -19.27
N PRO A 189 2.27 -32.86 -19.24
CA PRO A 189 3.52 -32.50 -18.61
C PRO A 189 4.07 -31.18 -19.15
N LYS A 190 4.49 -30.30 -18.24
CA LYS A 190 5.05 -28.97 -18.53
C LYS A 190 6.41 -28.82 -17.88
N GLU A 191 7.41 -28.30 -18.59
CA GLU A 191 8.66 -27.92 -17.95
C GLU A 191 8.45 -26.73 -17.00
N PRO A 192 9.00 -26.79 -15.77
CA PRO A 192 8.91 -25.70 -14.81
C PRO A 192 9.73 -24.48 -15.27
N SER A 193 9.23 -23.29 -15.03
CA SER A 193 9.92 -22.04 -15.39
C SER A 193 11.24 -21.86 -14.62
N TRP A 194 11.38 -22.50 -13.46
CA TRP A 194 12.64 -22.62 -12.74
C TRP A 194 12.72 -23.97 -12.00
N LYS A 195 13.94 -24.47 -11.85
CA LYS A 195 14.24 -25.66 -11.05
C LYS A 195 15.62 -25.55 -10.42
N ILE A 196 15.78 -26.13 -9.25
CA ILE A 196 17.07 -26.33 -8.59
C ILE A 196 17.44 -27.81 -8.78
N THR A 197 18.55 -28.09 -9.45
CA THR A 197 19.12 -29.43 -9.54
C THR A 197 20.27 -29.55 -8.53
N ALA A 198 20.42 -30.70 -7.92
CA ALA A 198 21.49 -30.93 -6.92
C ALA A 198 21.94 -32.41 -6.92
N ASP A 199 23.19 -32.61 -6.60
CA ASP A 199 23.76 -33.97 -6.42
C ASP A 199 23.11 -34.68 -5.23
N LYS A 200 22.80 -33.89 -4.14
CA LYS A 200 22.16 -34.37 -2.94
C LYS A 200 21.26 -33.29 -2.35
N VAL A 201 20.05 -33.69 -1.91
CA VAL A 201 19.15 -32.86 -1.10
C VAL A 201 18.77 -33.61 0.17
N VAL A 202 18.82 -32.93 1.30
CA VAL A 202 18.40 -33.45 2.60
C VAL A 202 17.18 -32.66 3.05
N TYR A 203 16.08 -33.34 3.25
CA TYR A 203 14.84 -32.80 3.80
C TYR A 203 14.65 -33.30 5.23
N ASN A 204 14.58 -32.37 6.16
CA ASN A 204 14.22 -32.65 7.53
C ASN A 204 12.81 -32.11 7.79
N PRO A 205 11.78 -32.98 7.93
CA PRO A 205 10.39 -32.55 8.15
C PRO A 205 10.18 -31.81 9.46
N GLU A 206 10.93 -32.17 10.54
CA GLU A 206 10.81 -31.53 11.85
C GLU A 206 11.28 -30.06 11.80
N LEU A 207 12.32 -29.81 11.01
CA LEU A 207 12.84 -28.46 10.79
C LEU A 207 12.13 -27.74 9.64
N GLY A 208 11.31 -28.45 8.84
CA GLY A 208 10.68 -27.90 7.64
C GLY A 208 11.67 -27.34 6.61
N ARG A 209 12.87 -27.94 6.47
CA ARG A 209 13.99 -27.36 5.73
C ARG A 209 14.61 -28.30 4.72
N LEU A 210 14.92 -27.78 3.53
CA LEU A 210 15.70 -28.44 2.48
C LEU A 210 17.13 -27.91 2.47
N ARG A 211 18.13 -28.81 2.47
CA ARG A 211 19.54 -28.46 2.32
C ARG A 211 20.13 -29.16 1.10
N TYR A 212 20.80 -28.38 0.27
CA TYR A 212 21.33 -28.82 -1.01
C TYR A 212 22.85 -28.92 -1.00
N THR A 213 23.36 -29.91 -1.74
CA THR A 213 24.81 -30.06 -2.03
C THR A 213 24.98 -30.16 -3.54
N GLY A 214 25.90 -29.37 -4.12
CA GLY A 214 26.10 -29.31 -5.58
C GLY A 214 24.94 -28.67 -6.30
N ALA A 215 24.21 -27.72 -5.66
CA ALA A 215 23.00 -27.10 -6.21
C ALA A 215 23.30 -26.20 -7.39
N ARG A 216 22.37 -26.20 -8.34
CA ARG A 216 22.36 -25.33 -9.51
C ARG A 216 20.92 -24.91 -9.80
N ILE A 217 20.67 -23.60 -9.86
CA ILE A 217 19.37 -23.07 -10.29
C ILE A 217 19.38 -22.88 -11.81
N SER A 218 18.35 -23.34 -12.47
CA SER A 218 18.08 -23.07 -13.90
C SER A 218 16.75 -22.34 -14.07
N VAL A 219 16.74 -21.37 -14.94
CA VAL A 219 15.54 -20.59 -15.32
C VAL A 219 15.31 -20.80 -16.82
N PHE A 220 14.10 -21.20 -17.17
CA PHE A 220 13.69 -21.58 -18.55
C PHE A 220 14.62 -22.63 -19.19
N GLY A 221 15.32 -23.40 -18.39
CA GLY A 221 16.29 -24.40 -18.89
C GLY A 221 17.60 -23.82 -19.47
N PHE A 222 17.74 -22.52 -19.60
CA PHE A 222 18.90 -21.89 -20.27
C PHE A 222 20.00 -21.39 -19.34
N ALA A 223 19.64 -20.86 -18.17
CA ALA A 223 20.63 -20.31 -17.25
C ALA A 223 20.89 -21.29 -16.10
N THR A 224 22.11 -21.75 -15.97
CA THR A 224 22.52 -22.60 -14.84
C THR A 224 23.49 -21.82 -13.96
N ILE A 225 23.03 -21.39 -12.79
CA ILE A 225 23.82 -20.64 -11.81
C ILE A 225 24.16 -21.57 -10.65
N PRO A 226 25.44 -21.82 -10.35
CA PRO A 226 25.81 -22.65 -9.20
C PRO A 226 25.51 -21.95 -7.88
N LEU A 227 24.96 -22.71 -6.92
CA LEU A 227 24.68 -22.28 -5.55
C LEU A 227 25.59 -23.09 -4.62
N PRO A 228 26.68 -22.53 -4.11
CA PRO A 228 27.73 -23.31 -3.42
C PRO A 228 27.23 -23.98 -2.12
N VAL A 229 26.44 -23.32 -1.35
CA VAL A 229 25.70 -23.87 -0.19
C VAL A 229 24.34 -23.20 -0.17
N PHE A 230 23.30 -23.99 -0.31
CA PHE A 230 21.95 -23.47 -0.36
C PHE A 230 21.01 -24.28 0.52
N SER A 231 20.16 -23.61 1.26
CA SER A 231 19.05 -24.21 1.99
C SER A 231 17.90 -23.23 2.09
N HIS A 232 16.69 -23.75 2.06
CA HIS A 232 15.49 -22.94 2.24
C HIS A 232 14.43 -23.69 3.04
N PRO A 233 13.52 -22.97 3.73
CA PRO A 233 12.39 -23.57 4.41
C PRO A 233 11.36 -24.09 3.41
N VAL A 234 10.55 -25.04 3.84
CA VAL A 234 9.36 -25.55 3.16
C VAL A 234 8.17 -25.28 4.06
N GLY A 235 7.07 -24.80 3.49
CA GLY A 235 5.84 -24.68 4.26
C GLY A 235 5.61 -23.34 4.96
N GLY A 236 6.21 -22.25 4.47
CA GLY A 236 5.86 -20.89 4.92
C GLY A 236 6.40 -20.50 6.29
N ASN A 237 7.24 -21.32 6.93
CA ASN A 237 8.01 -20.90 8.08
C ASN A 237 9.14 -19.99 7.62
N SER A 238 9.17 -18.75 8.12
CA SER A 238 10.23 -17.79 7.81
C SER A 238 11.50 -18.15 8.61
N ASP A 239 12.40 -18.90 7.99
CA ASP A 239 13.71 -19.20 8.55
C ASP A 239 14.80 -18.30 7.97
N ASP A 240 15.95 -18.26 8.63
CA ASP A 240 17.12 -17.53 8.17
C ASP A 240 17.56 -17.93 6.76
N GLY A 241 17.90 -16.96 5.91
CA GLY A 241 18.34 -17.25 4.56
C GLY A 241 18.60 -16.05 3.67
N PHE A 242 19.21 -16.35 2.52
CA PHE A 242 19.40 -15.35 1.48
C PHE A 242 18.09 -15.10 0.74
N LEU A 243 17.72 -13.84 0.61
CA LEU A 243 16.60 -13.43 -0.24
C LEU A 243 17.06 -13.27 -1.70
N THR A 244 16.10 -13.02 -2.58
CA THR A 244 16.36 -12.82 -4.01
C THR A 244 17.37 -11.69 -4.23
N PRO A 245 18.45 -11.93 -4.98
CA PRO A 245 19.42 -10.89 -5.29
C PRO A 245 18.81 -9.82 -6.20
N ASP A 246 19.24 -8.56 -6.02
CA ASP A 246 18.85 -7.41 -6.83
C ASP A 246 20.03 -6.97 -7.70
N LEU A 247 19.81 -6.89 -9.00
CA LEU A 247 20.79 -6.46 -9.98
C LEU A 247 20.29 -5.20 -10.68
N ARG A 248 21.06 -4.10 -10.55
CA ARG A 248 20.74 -2.81 -11.16
C ARG A 248 21.97 -2.24 -11.83
N TYR A 249 21.74 -1.44 -12.84
CA TYR A 249 22.76 -0.57 -13.41
C TYR A 249 22.23 0.86 -13.47
N ASN A 250 23.00 1.80 -13.00
CA ASN A 250 22.74 3.22 -13.24
C ASN A 250 24.04 3.98 -13.56
N ARG A 251 23.88 5.10 -14.25
CA ARG A 251 25.03 5.90 -14.69
C ARG A 251 25.87 6.47 -13.53
N THR A 252 25.23 6.70 -12.38
CA THR A 252 25.89 7.35 -11.23
C THR A 252 26.76 6.39 -10.45
N ASN A 253 26.27 5.18 -10.17
CA ASN A 253 26.91 4.20 -9.28
C ASN A 253 27.48 2.98 -10.03
N GLY A 254 27.21 2.87 -11.35
CA GLY A 254 27.59 1.71 -12.17
C GLY A 254 26.67 0.50 -11.94
N LEU A 255 27.22 -0.69 -12.10
CA LEU A 255 26.52 -1.94 -11.80
C LEU A 255 26.45 -2.13 -10.29
N GLN A 256 25.25 -2.38 -9.80
CA GLN A 256 24.95 -2.71 -8.40
C GLN A 256 24.54 -4.17 -8.32
N PHE A 257 25.11 -4.88 -7.37
CA PHE A 257 24.64 -6.19 -6.92
C PHE A 257 24.32 -6.10 -5.44
N ALA A 258 23.10 -6.51 -5.06
CA ALA A 258 22.65 -6.57 -3.68
C ALA A 258 22.19 -7.99 -3.35
N LEU A 259 22.63 -8.50 -2.20
CA LEU A 259 22.26 -9.84 -1.71
C LEU A 259 21.71 -9.73 -0.29
N PRO A 260 20.40 -9.58 -0.12
CA PRO A 260 19.80 -9.51 1.20
C PRO A 260 19.90 -10.85 1.94
N TYR A 261 20.17 -10.79 3.24
CA TYR A 261 20.08 -11.92 4.13
C TYR A 261 19.04 -11.64 5.21
N PHE A 262 18.10 -12.56 5.35
CA PHE A 262 17.01 -12.50 6.30
C PHE A 262 17.35 -13.31 7.54
N PHE A 263 17.17 -12.71 8.72
CA PHE A 263 17.29 -13.35 10.03
C PHE A 263 15.89 -13.38 10.67
N SER A 264 15.39 -14.56 10.94
CA SER A 264 14.19 -14.78 11.74
C SER A 264 14.58 -14.69 13.23
N LEU A 265 14.20 -13.59 13.87
CA LEU A 265 14.48 -13.38 15.30
C LEU A 265 13.37 -13.91 16.20
N GLY A 266 12.30 -14.45 15.60
CA GLY A 266 11.13 -15.00 16.26
C GLY A 266 9.91 -14.98 15.36
N PRO A 267 8.76 -15.48 15.79
CA PRO A 267 7.58 -15.62 14.93
C PRO A 267 6.99 -14.28 14.46
N ASN A 268 7.35 -13.20 15.10
CA ASN A 268 6.77 -11.86 14.86
C ASN A 268 7.82 -10.75 14.72
N ARG A 269 9.09 -11.09 14.54
CA ARG A 269 10.19 -10.14 14.37
C ARG A 269 11.29 -10.69 13.48
N ASP A 270 11.84 -9.85 12.66
CA ASP A 270 12.90 -10.19 11.72
C ASP A 270 13.90 -9.05 11.53
N LEU A 271 15.06 -9.41 10.99
CA LEU A 271 16.10 -8.49 10.59
C LEU A 271 16.58 -8.87 9.19
N THR A 272 16.55 -7.93 8.25
CA THR A 272 17.12 -8.12 6.92
C THR A 272 18.36 -7.24 6.77
N VAL A 273 19.51 -7.85 6.51
CA VAL A 273 20.77 -7.15 6.23
C VAL A 273 21.09 -7.27 4.74
N THR A 274 21.30 -6.13 4.08
CA THR A 274 21.54 -6.08 2.64
C THR A 274 22.86 -5.40 2.32
N PRO A 275 23.96 -6.12 2.10
CA PRO A 275 25.14 -5.57 1.47
C PRO A 275 24.87 -5.27 0.00
N ARG A 276 25.38 -4.12 -0.46
CA ARG A 276 25.32 -3.66 -1.86
C ARG A 276 26.72 -3.32 -2.31
N VAL A 277 27.15 -3.94 -3.38
CA VAL A 277 28.42 -3.63 -4.05
C VAL A 277 28.13 -2.92 -5.36
N TYR A 278 28.99 -1.97 -5.67
CA TYR A 278 28.87 -1.12 -6.86
C TYR A 278 30.20 -1.13 -7.62
N THR A 279 30.14 -0.96 -8.94
CA THR A 279 31.35 -0.82 -9.74
C THR A 279 31.90 0.60 -9.77
N GLY A 280 31.08 1.61 -9.51
CA GLY A 280 31.46 3.02 -9.61
C GLY A 280 31.62 3.76 -8.28
N VAL A 281 31.23 3.14 -7.16
CA VAL A 281 31.29 3.72 -5.81
C VAL A 281 31.59 2.65 -4.76
N LEU A 282 31.97 3.07 -3.56
CA LEU A 282 32.20 2.14 -2.45
C LEU A 282 30.92 1.42 -2.02
N PRO A 283 31.05 0.23 -1.40
CA PRO A 283 29.92 -0.56 -0.96
C PRO A 283 29.03 0.18 0.06
N MET A 284 27.75 -0.19 0.09
CA MET A 284 26.77 0.27 1.06
C MET A 284 26.17 -0.94 1.77
N VAL A 285 25.89 -0.81 3.06
CA VAL A 285 25.13 -1.79 3.83
C VAL A 285 23.85 -1.16 4.33
N SER A 286 22.76 -1.90 4.24
CA SER A 286 21.52 -1.54 4.94
C SER A 286 21.05 -2.67 5.82
N ALA A 287 20.38 -2.31 6.91
CA ALA A 287 19.72 -3.23 7.80
C ALA A 287 18.29 -2.75 8.05
N GLU A 288 17.32 -3.65 7.97
CA GLU A 288 15.92 -3.39 8.27
C GLU A 288 15.43 -4.38 9.32
N TYR A 289 15.01 -3.86 10.46
CA TYR A 289 14.36 -4.62 11.54
C TYR A 289 12.87 -4.35 11.51
N ARG A 290 12.06 -5.41 11.63
CA ARG A 290 10.60 -5.32 11.70
C ARG A 290 10.09 -6.14 12.87
N GLU A 291 9.07 -5.61 13.53
CA GLU A 291 8.38 -6.30 14.61
C GLU A 291 6.89 -6.01 14.55
N ILE A 292 6.09 -7.05 14.77
CA ILE A 292 4.63 -6.97 14.96
C ILE A 292 4.27 -7.69 16.27
N ASN A 293 3.39 -7.09 17.04
CA ASN A 293 2.84 -7.69 18.26
C ASN A 293 1.33 -7.40 18.36
N SER A 294 0.70 -7.84 19.44
CA SER A 294 -0.76 -7.67 19.64
C SER A 294 -1.22 -6.22 19.67
N LEU A 295 -0.33 -5.28 19.97
CA LEU A 295 -0.65 -3.85 20.03
C LEU A 295 -0.37 -3.12 18.72
N GLY A 296 0.57 -3.62 17.87
CA GLY A 296 0.92 -2.92 16.65
C GLY A 296 2.18 -3.43 15.98
N ALA A 297 2.71 -2.62 15.08
CA ALA A 297 3.91 -2.94 14.32
C ALA A 297 4.85 -1.73 14.22
N PHE A 298 6.15 -2.00 14.15
CA PHE A 298 7.14 -1.00 13.77
C PHE A 298 8.25 -1.59 12.90
N ARG A 299 8.91 -0.72 12.16
CA ARG A 299 10.11 -1.03 11.40
C ARG A 299 11.18 0.03 11.65
N VAL A 300 12.42 -0.39 11.60
CA VAL A 300 13.61 0.47 11.66
C VAL A 300 14.56 0.05 10.56
N ALA A 301 14.92 0.98 9.68
CA ALA A 301 15.88 0.75 8.61
C ALA A 301 17.04 1.75 8.71
N ALA A 302 18.25 1.25 8.49
CA ALA A 302 19.46 2.06 8.46
C ALA A 302 20.29 1.72 7.22
N TYR A 303 20.87 2.74 6.59
CA TYR A 303 21.72 2.64 5.42
C TYR A 303 23.03 3.36 5.72
N GLY A 304 24.15 2.79 5.35
CA GLY A 304 25.46 3.38 5.58
C GLY A 304 26.46 3.06 4.49
N THR A 305 27.23 4.06 4.09
CA THR A 305 28.36 3.94 3.17
C THR A 305 29.42 4.99 3.49
N TYR A 306 30.63 4.76 3.06
CA TYR A 306 31.71 5.75 3.06
C TYR A 306 32.00 6.13 1.63
N SER A 307 31.53 7.30 1.19
CA SER A 307 31.62 7.68 -0.22
C SER A 307 31.81 9.17 -0.41
N ARG A 308 32.17 9.54 -1.63
CA ARG A 308 32.43 10.95 -1.99
C ARG A 308 31.15 11.77 -1.88
N ARG A 309 31.26 12.91 -1.19
CA ARG A 309 30.21 13.92 -1.02
C ARG A 309 30.70 15.26 -1.48
N ALA A 310 29.85 16.05 -2.16
CA ALA A 310 30.12 17.46 -2.43
C ALA A 310 29.88 18.29 -1.16
N ASP A 311 30.76 19.21 -0.86
CA ASP A 311 30.57 20.16 0.25
C ASP A 311 29.56 21.26 -0.15
N ASP A 312 29.58 21.67 -1.42
CA ASP A 312 28.67 22.65 -2.00
C ASP A 312 27.96 22.04 -3.24
N LEU A 313 26.63 22.04 -3.22
CA LEU A 313 25.80 21.50 -4.30
C LEU A 313 25.57 22.47 -5.46
N THR A 314 26.02 23.71 -5.31
CA THR A 314 25.90 24.74 -6.35
C THR A 314 27.05 24.68 -7.34
N VAL A 315 28.12 23.92 -7.03
CA VAL A 315 29.29 23.74 -7.89
C VAL A 315 29.38 22.31 -8.43
N PRO A 316 30.00 22.09 -9.61
CA PRO A 316 30.21 20.76 -10.14
C PRO A 316 31.00 19.86 -9.17
N VAL A 317 30.58 18.61 -9.00
CA VAL A 317 31.27 17.64 -8.15
C VAL A 317 32.57 17.18 -8.84
N THR A 318 33.69 17.68 -8.37
CA THR A 318 35.02 17.29 -8.81
C THR A 318 35.85 16.73 -7.65
N PRO A 319 37.02 16.12 -7.89
CA PRO A 319 37.91 15.71 -6.80
C PRO A 319 38.33 16.86 -5.87
N ALA A 320 38.39 18.08 -6.38
CA ALA A 320 38.77 19.29 -5.63
C ALA A 320 37.61 19.85 -4.78
N THR A 321 36.33 19.60 -5.20
CA THR A 321 35.13 20.13 -4.54
C THR A 321 34.36 19.06 -3.75
N SER A 322 34.98 17.89 -3.50
CA SER A 322 34.33 16.77 -2.81
C SER A 322 35.34 16.01 -1.97
N LYS A 323 34.87 15.47 -0.85
CA LYS A 323 35.65 14.62 0.04
C LYS A 323 34.91 13.30 0.30
N ASN A 324 35.65 12.25 0.67
CA ASN A 324 35.04 11.04 1.19
C ASN A 324 34.60 11.30 2.62
N ASP A 325 33.36 10.90 2.91
CA ASP A 325 32.73 11.07 4.20
C ASP A 325 31.76 9.92 4.47
N PHE A 326 31.39 9.73 5.72
CA PHE A 326 30.31 8.82 6.06
C PHE A 326 28.98 9.43 5.58
N ARG A 327 28.22 8.60 4.87
CA ARG A 327 26.89 8.95 4.38
C ARG A 327 25.88 7.89 4.80
N GLY A 328 24.73 8.32 5.27
CA GLY A 328 23.72 7.38 5.75
C GLY A 328 22.32 7.95 5.77
N TYR A 329 21.39 7.04 5.94
CA TYR A 329 19.97 7.31 6.10
C TYR A 329 19.41 6.42 7.18
N PHE A 330 18.58 6.99 8.03
CA PHE A 330 17.83 6.31 9.07
C PHE A 330 16.33 6.52 8.83
N ASP A 331 15.55 5.43 8.89
CA ASP A 331 14.09 5.43 8.70
C ASP A 331 13.47 4.52 9.74
N ALA A 332 12.70 5.08 10.65
CA ALA A 332 11.92 4.33 11.62
C ALA A 332 10.46 4.76 11.53
N ALA A 333 9.53 3.82 11.54
CA ALA A 333 8.10 4.09 11.55
C ALA A 333 7.36 3.00 12.32
N GLY A 334 6.34 3.40 13.06
CA GLY A 334 5.53 2.46 13.82
C GLY A 334 4.18 3.02 14.20
N ARG A 335 3.26 2.09 14.49
CA ARG A 335 1.94 2.39 15.04
C ARG A 335 1.56 1.33 16.05
N TYR A 336 1.10 1.79 17.20
CA TYR A 336 0.57 0.97 18.28
C TYR A 336 -0.85 1.38 18.62
N GLN A 337 -1.74 0.42 18.70
CA GLN A 337 -3.10 0.56 19.20
C GLN A 337 -3.08 0.09 20.67
N LEU A 338 -3.07 1.03 21.60
CA LEU A 338 -2.94 0.72 23.03
C LEU A 338 -4.23 0.09 23.59
N ASP A 339 -5.37 0.59 23.12
CA ASP A 339 -6.70 0.08 23.37
C ASP A 339 -7.63 0.46 22.19
N PRO A 340 -8.93 0.10 22.17
CA PRO A 340 -9.83 0.44 21.06
C PRO A 340 -9.87 1.92 20.68
N ASN A 341 -9.56 2.81 21.62
CA ASN A 341 -9.68 4.25 21.46
C ASN A 341 -8.34 4.95 21.25
N TRP A 342 -7.25 4.47 21.88
CA TRP A 342 -5.95 5.14 21.89
C TRP A 342 -4.97 4.49 20.92
N SER A 343 -4.35 5.29 20.08
CA SER A 343 -3.23 4.88 19.25
C SER A 343 -2.06 5.86 19.37
N VAL A 344 -0.85 5.30 19.20
CA VAL A 344 0.40 6.07 19.10
C VAL A 344 1.07 5.70 17.80
N SER A 345 1.45 6.69 17.00
CA SER A 345 2.19 6.48 15.76
C SER A 345 3.35 7.46 15.66
N GLY A 346 4.41 7.06 14.96
CA GLY A 346 5.54 7.93 14.76
C GLY A 346 6.34 7.53 13.54
N SER A 347 7.09 8.50 13.00
CA SER A 347 8.10 8.29 11.98
C SER A 347 9.29 9.19 12.22
N LEU A 348 10.50 8.63 12.05
CA LEU A 348 11.76 9.33 12.14
C LEU A 348 12.59 9.03 10.90
N ARG A 349 12.85 10.03 10.08
CA ARG A 349 13.56 9.93 8.81
C ARG A 349 14.67 10.98 8.78
N LEU A 350 15.91 10.52 8.83
CA LEU A 350 17.08 11.41 8.88
C LEU A 350 18.13 10.96 7.86
N THR A 351 18.70 11.90 7.14
CA THR A 351 19.81 11.62 6.23
C THR A 351 21.00 12.53 6.52
N SER A 352 22.19 12.02 6.25
CA SER A 352 23.45 12.75 6.45
C SER A 352 23.61 13.95 5.52
N ASP A 353 23.00 13.88 4.33
CA ASP A 353 23.13 14.91 3.30
C ASP A 353 21.94 14.92 2.34
N ARG A 354 21.81 15.99 1.57
CA ARG A 354 20.64 16.27 0.72
C ARG A 354 20.51 15.37 -0.51
N THR A 355 21.62 14.75 -0.96
CA THR A 355 21.63 13.98 -2.21
C THR A 355 21.68 12.48 -2.00
N PHE A 356 21.94 11.98 -0.79
CA PHE A 356 22.11 10.57 -0.48
C PHE A 356 20.96 9.70 -0.99
N LEU A 357 19.71 10.09 -0.67
CA LEU A 357 18.51 9.32 -1.05
C LEU A 357 18.35 9.24 -2.58
N ARG A 358 18.56 10.35 -3.29
CA ARG A 358 18.45 10.39 -4.74
C ARG A 358 19.60 9.66 -5.43
N ARG A 359 20.83 9.84 -4.93
CA ARG A 359 22.01 9.19 -5.49
C ARG A 359 21.91 7.67 -5.48
N TYR A 360 21.45 7.09 -4.38
CA TYR A 360 21.33 5.65 -4.23
C TYR A 360 19.95 5.09 -4.61
N ASP A 361 19.08 5.92 -5.18
CA ASP A 361 17.70 5.59 -5.62
C ASP A 361 16.86 4.95 -4.49
N ILE A 362 17.05 5.46 -3.24
CA ILE A 362 16.31 5.01 -2.05
C ILE A 362 14.96 5.72 -1.97
N SER A 363 14.95 7.07 -2.10
CA SER A 363 13.75 7.90 -2.15
C SER A 363 14.00 9.15 -2.98
N ARG A 364 12.93 9.75 -3.49
CA ARG A 364 12.93 11.01 -4.21
C ARG A 364 12.33 12.17 -3.43
N ASP A 365 12.02 11.93 -2.16
CA ASP A 365 11.51 12.97 -1.29
C ASP A 365 12.48 14.16 -1.25
N ASP A 366 11.94 15.34 -1.30
CA ASP A 366 12.68 16.61 -1.17
C ASP A 366 12.61 17.17 0.25
N ARG A 367 11.76 16.59 1.11
CA ARG A 367 11.62 16.89 2.53
C ARG A 367 11.35 15.62 3.31
N LEU A 368 12.02 15.43 4.42
CA LEU A 368 11.81 14.33 5.35
C LEU A 368 11.02 14.84 6.55
N ARG A 369 9.76 14.44 6.66
CA ARG A 369 8.93 14.77 7.80
C ARG A 369 9.11 13.72 8.89
N ASN A 370 9.44 14.19 10.08
CA ASN A 370 9.53 13.43 11.31
C ASN A 370 8.32 13.76 12.15
N ASN A 371 7.63 12.78 12.68
CA ASN A 371 6.44 13.03 13.50
C ASN A 371 6.25 11.99 14.59
N ILE A 372 5.64 12.43 15.67
CA ILE A 372 5.03 11.60 16.70
C ILE A 372 3.60 12.07 16.90
N ARG A 373 2.67 11.14 17.01
CA ARG A 373 1.25 11.41 17.19
C ARG A 373 0.64 10.46 18.18
N VAL A 374 -0.01 11.02 19.18
CA VAL A 374 -0.88 10.32 20.10
C VAL A 374 -2.31 10.69 19.73
N GLU A 375 -3.16 9.71 19.51
CA GLU A 375 -4.52 9.91 19.03
C GLU A 375 -5.51 9.12 19.88
N ARG A 376 -6.60 9.77 20.25
CA ARG A 376 -7.76 9.14 20.85
C ARG A 376 -8.99 9.40 20.00
N VAL A 377 -9.65 8.33 19.61
CA VAL A 377 -10.92 8.38 18.90
C VAL A 377 -11.99 7.67 19.72
N ASP A 378 -13.08 8.36 19.98
CA ASP A 378 -14.22 7.86 20.71
C ASP A 378 -15.48 8.21 19.91
N GLU A 379 -16.65 7.67 20.26
CA GLU A 379 -17.91 7.89 19.54
C GLU A 379 -18.20 9.36 19.27
N ASN A 380 -17.99 10.21 20.26
CA ASN A 380 -18.32 11.63 20.22
C ASN A 380 -17.14 12.56 20.55
N SER A 381 -15.94 12.05 20.64
CA SER A 381 -14.76 12.85 20.92
C SER A 381 -13.53 12.41 20.17
N TYR A 382 -12.70 13.35 19.83
CA TYR A 382 -11.43 13.18 19.16
C TYR A 382 -10.36 14.01 19.86
N LEU A 383 -9.20 13.43 20.11
CA LEU A 383 -8.01 14.11 20.59
C LEU A 383 -6.82 13.66 19.77
N ALA A 384 -6.06 14.61 19.24
CA ALA A 384 -4.74 14.37 18.68
C ALA A 384 -3.71 15.27 19.33
N ILE A 385 -2.58 14.72 19.71
CA ILE A 385 -1.40 15.45 20.18
C ILE A 385 -0.26 15.09 19.24
N ASN A 386 0.23 16.06 18.50
CA ASN A 386 1.25 15.89 17.48
C ASN A 386 2.52 16.67 17.83
N GLY A 387 3.66 16.09 17.47
CA GLY A 387 4.91 16.81 17.34
C GLY A 387 5.53 16.44 15.98
N TRP A 388 6.08 17.44 15.28
CA TRP A 388 6.73 17.15 14.01
C TRP A 388 7.85 18.14 13.66
N ALA A 389 8.80 17.69 12.86
CA ALA A 389 9.90 18.49 12.34
C ALA A 389 10.21 18.07 10.89
N VAL A 390 10.83 18.95 10.14
CA VAL A 390 11.17 18.71 8.74
C VAL A 390 12.67 18.87 8.52
N GLN A 391 13.29 17.87 7.89
CA GLN A 391 14.62 18.01 7.27
C GLN A 391 14.44 18.28 5.78
N THR A 392 14.92 19.42 5.28
CA THR A 392 14.85 19.72 3.84
C THR A 392 16.01 19.10 3.07
N LEU A 393 15.71 18.57 1.89
CA LEU A 393 16.69 18.05 0.94
C LEU A 393 16.79 18.94 -0.31
N ARG A 394 16.03 20.03 -0.37
CA ARG A 394 16.05 20.98 -1.48
C ARG A 394 17.33 21.77 -1.49
N ILE A 395 17.92 21.94 -2.68
CA ILE A 395 19.02 22.87 -2.89
C ILE A 395 18.48 24.29 -2.73
N GLY A 396 19.21 25.12 -2.01
CA GLY A 396 18.80 26.51 -1.74
C GLY A 396 17.94 26.72 -0.49
N ASP A 397 17.20 25.71 -0.02
CA ASP A 397 16.47 25.82 1.26
C ASP A 397 17.47 25.83 2.43
N ARG A 398 17.30 26.74 3.39
CA ARG A 398 18.04 26.72 4.66
C ARG A 398 17.31 25.85 5.68
N GLN A 399 18.04 24.95 6.35
CA GLN A 399 17.47 24.08 7.37
C GLN A 399 16.88 24.87 8.54
N GLY A 400 17.52 25.97 8.92
CA GLY A 400 17.06 26.83 10.01
C GLY A 400 15.69 27.47 9.78
N LEU A 401 15.26 27.62 8.51
CA LEU A 401 13.93 28.12 8.17
C LEU A 401 12.83 27.03 8.19
N GLN A 402 13.22 25.75 8.31
CA GLN A 402 12.22 24.69 8.39
C GLN A 402 11.58 24.65 9.76
N PRO A 403 10.25 24.58 9.84
CA PRO A 403 9.55 24.59 11.12
C PRO A 403 9.70 23.27 11.87
N PHE A 404 9.73 23.38 13.18
CA PHE A 404 9.39 22.29 14.09
C PHE A 404 8.18 22.68 14.93
N VAL A 405 7.34 21.72 15.22
CA VAL A 405 6.08 21.92 15.96
C VAL A 405 6.06 21.02 17.18
N LEU A 406 5.86 21.61 18.34
CA LEU A 406 5.69 20.88 19.60
C LEU A 406 5.10 21.81 20.70
N PRO A 407 3.89 21.53 21.20
CA PRO A 407 2.90 20.58 20.68
C PRO A 407 1.94 21.21 19.65
N GLU A 408 1.33 20.36 18.83
CA GLU A 408 0.08 20.63 18.17
C GLU A 408 -0.99 19.76 18.83
N VAL A 409 -2.06 20.39 19.37
CA VAL A 409 -3.16 19.66 19.99
C VAL A 409 -4.46 19.99 19.27
N ASP A 410 -5.24 18.99 18.94
CA ASP A 410 -6.60 19.15 18.41
C ASP A 410 -7.55 18.28 19.23
N TYR A 411 -8.43 18.91 19.99
CA TYR A 411 -9.48 18.24 20.74
C TYR A 411 -10.84 18.68 20.24
N ARG A 412 -11.71 17.70 19.92
CA ARG A 412 -13.09 17.93 19.47
C ARG A 412 -14.06 17.09 20.28
N ARG A 413 -15.19 17.70 20.62
CA ARG A 413 -16.29 17.02 21.31
C ARG A 413 -17.60 17.37 20.62
N ARG A 414 -18.40 16.34 20.28
CA ARG A 414 -19.73 16.47 19.67
C ARG A 414 -20.82 16.15 20.68
N PHE A 415 -21.90 16.90 20.57
CA PHE A 415 -23.13 16.72 21.31
C PHE A 415 -24.26 16.65 20.28
N ASN A 416 -24.87 15.46 20.13
CA ASN A 416 -25.84 15.21 19.05
C ASN A 416 -27.24 15.78 19.38
N ASP A 417 -27.58 15.91 20.67
CA ASP A 417 -28.89 16.43 21.14
C ASP A 417 -28.65 17.71 21.97
N GLY A 418 -28.29 18.79 21.28
CA GLY A 418 -28.08 20.08 21.93
C GLY A 418 -29.38 20.65 22.56
N PHE A 419 -29.25 21.45 23.62
CA PHE A 419 -30.37 22.11 24.33
C PHE A 419 -31.33 22.89 23.39
N ILE A 420 -30.82 23.43 22.28
CA ILE A 420 -31.59 24.15 21.24
C ILE A 420 -31.90 23.28 20.02
N GLY A 421 -31.70 21.97 20.12
CA GLY A 421 -31.77 21.03 19.01
C GLY A 421 -30.54 21.14 18.10
N GLY A 422 -30.38 20.15 17.22
CA GLY A 422 -29.24 20.07 16.31
C GLY A 422 -27.98 19.54 16.99
N ARG A 423 -26.85 19.62 16.30
CA ARG A 423 -25.55 19.11 16.72
C ARG A 423 -24.63 20.26 17.12
N VAL A 424 -24.00 20.16 18.27
CA VAL A 424 -22.96 21.10 18.73
C VAL A 424 -21.60 20.40 18.68
N GLU A 425 -20.60 21.05 18.13
CA GLU A 425 -19.19 20.61 18.18
C GLU A 425 -18.37 21.69 18.86
N LEU A 426 -17.67 21.32 19.92
CA LEU A 426 -16.67 22.15 20.57
C LEU A 426 -15.28 21.69 20.12
N GLN A 427 -14.42 22.64 19.76
CA GLN A 427 -13.04 22.37 19.41
C GLN A 427 -12.10 23.25 20.20
N PHE A 428 -11.02 22.65 20.69
CA PHE A 428 -9.86 23.31 21.23
C PHE A 428 -8.64 22.91 20.42
N ASN A 429 -7.85 23.88 19.97
CA ASN A 429 -6.66 23.62 19.17
C ASN A 429 -5.50 24.50 19.63
N THR A 430 -4.30 23.94 19.65
CA THR A 430 -3.06 24.68 19.87
C THR A 430 -2.04 24.31 18.78
N LEU A 431 -1.16 25.25 18.47
CA LEU A 431 -0.05 25.05 17.56
C LEU A 431 1.12 25.92 18.03
N ALA A 432 2.26 25.29 18.36
CA ALA A 432 3.49 25.99 18.67
C ALA A 432 4.55 25.66 17.62
N ILE A 433 4.92 26.63 16.81
CA ILE A 433 5.93 26.55 15.76
C ILE A 433 7.17 27.30 16.22
N GLY A 434 8.32 26.60 16.18
CA GLY A 434 9.64 27.19 16.33
C GLY A 434 10.49 27.00 15.09
N ARG A 435 11.47 27.92 14.89
CA ARG A 435 12.50 27.88 13.85
C ARG A 435 13.82 28.32 14.46
N THR A 436 14.93 27.79 13.98
CA THR A 436 16.26 28.27 14.42
C THR A 436 16.67 29.56 13.70
N GLU A 437 16.07 29.84 12.53
CA GLU A 437 16.26 31.05 11.73
C GLU A 437 14.88 31.42 11.14
N GLY A 438 14.17 32.38 11.68
CA GLY A 438 12.87 32.79 11.12
C GLY A 438 11.86 33.14 12.20
N GLN A 439 10.64 33.39 11.79
CA GLN A 439 9.53 33.76 12.64
C GLN A 439 9.06 32.54 13.45
N ASP A 440 8.92 32.73 14.76
CA ASP A 440 8.24 31.78 15.65
C ASP A 440 6.79 32.21 15.83
N SER A 441 5.91 31.24 15.95
CA SER A 441 4.49 31.53 16.20
C SER A 441 3.81 30.48 17.08
N GLN A 442 2.98 30.96 17.98
CA GLN A 442 2.17 30.15 18.87
C GLN A 442 0.71 30.56 18.72
N ARG A 443 -0.17 29.58 18.66
CA ARG A 443 -1.61 29.78 18.54
C ARG A 443 -2.34 28.87 19.50
N ALA A 444 -3.39 29.41 20.14
CA ALA A 444 -4.40 28.59 20.80
C ALA A 444 -5.79 29.15 20.47
N PHE A 445 -6.78 28.30 20.26
CA PHE A 445 -8.15 28.72 20.11
C PHE A 445 -9.15 27.74 20.71
N ALA A 446 -10.32 28.29 21.05
CA ALA A 446 -11.52 27.53 21.35
C ALA A 446 -12.64 27.94 20.41
N SER A 447 -13.36 26.97 19.87
CA SER A 447 -14.49 27.23 18.97
C SER A 447 -15.70 26.37 19.31
N ALA A 448 -16.88 26.91 18.96
CA ALA A 448 -18.16 26.23 19.01
C ALA A 448 -18.84 26.31 17.63
N ARG A 449 -19.27 25.18 17.15
CA ARG A 449 -20.09 25.06 15.93
C ARG A 449 -21.41 24.41 16.28
N TRP A 450 -22.51 25.00 15.81
CA TRP A 450 -23.83 24.46 15.93
C TRP A 450 -24.43 24.26 14.53
N ASP A 451 -24.93 23.06 14.25
CA ASP A 451 -25.58 22.72 12.99
C ASP A 451 -27.00 22.20 13.27
N LEU A 452 -28.01 22.88 12.73
CA LEU A 452 -29.40 22.48 12.78
C LEU A 452 -29.85 22.06 11.39
N ARG A 453 -30.01 20.76 11.17
CA ARG A 453 -30.48 20.19 9.90
C ARG A 453 -31.97 19.87 10.00
N ARG A 454 -32.73 20.30 8.98
CA ARG A 454 -34.16 20.05 8.83
C ARG A 454 -34.46 19.59 7.41
N LEU A 455 -35.40 18.66 7.28
CA LEU A 455 -35.98 18.25 5.99
C LEU A 455 -37.37 18.87 5.88
N THR A 456 -37.64 19.59 4.80
CA THR A 456 -38.97 20.16 4.53
C THR A 456 -39.92 19.12 3.94
N ALA A 457 -41.23 19.40 3.96
CA ALA A 457 -42.21 18.52 3.34
C ALA A 457 -42.00 18.33 1.81
N TRP A 458 -41.25 19.25 1.16
CA TRP A 458 -40.92 19.17 -0.27
C TRP A 458 -39.61 18.49 -0.56
N GLY A 459 -38.98 17.89 0.46
CA GLY A 459 -37.71 17.15 0.32
C GLY A 459 -36.47 18.07 0.28
N GLN A 460 -36.58 19.32 0.62
CA GLN A 460 -35.44 20.22 0.75
C GLN A 460 -34.73 19.96 2.07
N GLU A 461 -33.43 19.81 1.99
CA GLU A 461 -32.54 19.73 3.16
C GLU A 461 -32.03 21.14 3.47
N ILE A 462 -32.41 21.69 4.62
CA ILE A 462 -31.97 22.99 5.09
C ILE A 462 -31.05 22.78 6.31
N THR A 463 -29.85 23.36 6.25
CA THR A 463 -28.91 23.33 7.38
C THR A 463 -28.60 24.78 7.78
N LEU A 464 -28.91 25.12 9.02
CA LEU A 464 -28.48 26.35 9.66
C LEU A 464 -27.24 26.08 10.48
N THR A 465 -26.15 26.80 10.22
CA THR A 465 -24.87 26.69 10.95
C THR A 465 -24.58 27.99 11.67
N GLY A 466 -24.25 27.89 12.96
CA GLY A 466 -23.65 28.96 13.74
C GLY A 466 -22.22 28.57 14.13
N TYR A 467 -21.28 29.48 14.00
CA TYR A 467 -19.87 29.26 14.34
C TYR A 467 -19.33 30.46 15.08
N ALA A 468 -18.60 30.18 16.18
CA ALA A 468 -17.87 31.18 16.93
C ALA A 468 -16.52 30.61 17.40
N ARG A 469 -15.46 31.43 17.36
CA ARG A 469 -14.10 31.06 17.75
C ARG A 469 -13.40 32.25 18.40
N ALA A 470 -12.63 31.99 19.44
CA ALA A 470 -11.75 32.95 20.08
C ALA A 470 -10.32 32.43 19.98
N ASP A 471 -9.42 33.24 19.44
CA ASP A 471 -8.03 32.93 19.18
C ASP A 471 -7.12 33.80 20.03
N VAL A 472 -5.99 33.24 20.45
CA VAL A 472 -4.83 33.98 20.97
C VAL A 472 -3.60 33.52 20.17
N TYR A 473 -2.82 34.47 19.73
CA TYR A 473 -1.54 34.30 19.04
C TYR A 473 -0.43 34.98 19.81
N ASN A 474 0.76 34.45 19.70
CA ASN A 474 1.99 35.09 20.11
C ASN A 474 3.04 34.85 19.01
N ALA A 475 3.59 35.92 18.44
CA ALA A 475 4.56 35.82 17.37
C ALA A 475 5.83 36.61 17.70
N HIS A 476 6.97 36.04 17.31
CA HIS A 476 8.27 36.64 17.49
C HIS A 476 9.06 36.61 16.17
N ASP A 477 9.94 37.60 16.00
CA ASP A 477 10.81 37.73 14.84
C ASP A 477 10.04 37.81 13.50
N THR A 478 8.87 38.46 13.50
CA THR A 478 7.94 38.52 12.37
C THR A 478 8.55 39.14 11.13
N LEU A 479 9.52 40.03 11.29
CA LEU A 479 10.25 40.69 10.18
C LEU A 479 11.15 39.74 9.38
N LEU A 480 11.47 38.56 9.93
CA LEU A 480 12.24 37.54 9.23
C LEU A 480 11.42 36.78 8.17
N THR A 481 10.07 36.92 8.22
CA THR A 481 9.20 36.43 7.15
C THR A 481 9.22 37.41 5.95
N SER A 482 9.62 36.93 4.79
CA SER A 482 9.80 37.75 3.58
C SER A 482 8.47 38.34 3.06
N VAL A 483 7.40 37.56 3.14
CA VAL A 483 6.05 37.93 2.62
C VAL A 483 5.27 38.71 3.67
N PRO A 484 5.00 40.02 3.47
CA PRO A 484 4.34 40.88 4.47
C PRO A 484 2.97 40.34 4.94
N SER A 485 2.17 39.76 4.03
CA SER A 485 0.84 39.24 4.35
C SER A 485 0.86 37.97 5.24
N TYR A 486 2.04 37.37 5.44
CA TYR A 486 2.20 36.19 6.31
C TYR A 486 2.73 36.51 7.69
N ARG A 487 3.28 37.72 7.92
CA ARG A 487 3.98 38.08 9.15
C ARG A 487 3.09 38.12 10.38
N GLY A 488 1.95 38.81 10.31
CA GLY A 488 1.22 39.23 11.49
C GLY A 488 1.96 40.32 12.29
N ASP A 489 1.41 40.71 13.41
CA ASP A 489 2.00 41.67 14.34
C ASP A 489 2.84 40.95 15.41
N GLU A 490 3.88 41.61 15.89
CA GLU A 490 4.76 41.12 16.96
C GLU A 490 4.02 41.03 18.30
N GLY A 491 4.28 39.97 19.08
CA GLY A 491 3.76 39.76 20.41
C GLY A 491 2.35 39.17 20.46
N PHE A 492 1.64 39.39 21.57
CA PHE A 492 0.31 38.82 21.77
C PHE A 492 -0.76 39.52 20.96
N ARG A 493 -1.63 38.73 20.28
CA ARG A 493 -2.82 39.19 19.57
C ARG A 493 -4.01 38.30 19.93
N PHE A 494 -5.18 38.94 20.11
CA PHE A 494 -6.44 38.27 20.36
C PHE A 494 -7.36 38.52 19.15
N ARG A 495 -8.06 37.48 18.71
CA ARG A 495 -8.97 37.57 17.56
C ARG A 495 -10.27 36.81 17.85
N GLY A 496 -11.39 37.46 17.56
CA GLY A 496 -12.70 36.83 17.53
C GLY A 496 -13.12 36.49 16.10
N VAL A 497 -13.68 35.32 15.89
CA VAL A 497 -14.22 34.88 14.61
C VAL A 497 -15.66 34.43 14.83
N ALA A 498 -16.58 34.89 13.99
CA ALA A 498 -17.97 34.46 13.99
C ALA A 498 -18.49 34.28 12.57
N ALA A 499 -19.39 33.35 12.35
CA ALA A 499 -20.09 33.18 11.07
C ALA A 499 -21.43 32.48 11.29
N VAL A 500 -22.39 32.85 10.43
CA VAL A 500 -23.68 32.17 10.30
C VAL A 500 -23.85 31.73 8.86
N ALA A 501 -24.33 30.51 8.64
CA ALA A 501 -24.60 30.02 7.30
C ALA A 501 -25.97 29.34 7.22
N LEU A 502 -26.64 29.58 6.10
CA LEU A 502 -27.86 28.89 5.69
C LEU A 502 -27.53 28.12 4.40
N ASP A 503 -27.61 26.81 4.44
CA ASP A 503 -27.35 25.91 3.30
C ASP A 503 -28.63 25.17 2.96
N MET A 504 -29.06 25.22 1.72
CA MET A 504 -30.24 24.53 1.20
C MET A 504 -29.83 23.65 0.02
N LYS A 505 -30.16 22.36 0.10
CA LYS A 505 -30.03 21.38 -0.98
C LYS A 505 -31.41 20.83 -1.32
N TRP A 506 -31.67 20.61 -2.60
CA TRP A 506 -32.91 20.02 -3.05
C TRP A 506 -32.66 18.81 -3.97
N PRO A 507 -32.47 17.59 -3.40
CA PRO A 507 -32.21 16.39 -4.21
C PRO A 507 -33.50 15.95 -4.93
N LEU A 508 -33.53 16.11 -6.23
CA LEU A 508 -34.56 15.67 -7.15
C LEU A 508 -34.12 14.36 -7.79
N VAL A 509 -34.82 13.26 -7.51
CA VAL A 509 -34.47 11.91 -7.98
C VAL A 509 -35.56 11.40 -8.91
N GLY A 510 -35.18 10.80 -10.02
CA GLY A 510 -36.09 10.22 -10.98
C GLY A 510 -35.47 9.16 -11.87
N PRO A 511 -36.29 8.31 -12.51
CA PRO A 511 -35.81 7.34 -13.48
C PRO A 511 -35.35 8.05 -14.77
N PHE A 512 -34.30 7.54 -15.39
CA PHE A 512 -33.80 8.00 -16.68
C PHE A 512 -33.07 6.88 -17.42
N MET A 513 -33.43 6.60 -18.66
CA MET A 513 -32.79 5.63 -19.55
C MET A 513 -32.54 4.25 -18.91
N GLY A 514 -33.48 3.75 -18.11
CA GLY A 514 -33.36 2.46 -17.42
C GLY A 514 -32.49 2.45 -16.16
N GLY A 515 -32.09 3.62 -15.70
CA GLY A 515 -31.39 3.84 -14.45
C GLY A 515 -31.99 4.95 -13.61
N THR A 516 -31.18 5.56 -12.76
CA THR A 516 -31.59 6.62 -11.84
C THR A 516 -30.75 7.87 -12.07
N GLN A 517 -31.41 9.03 -12.17
CA GLN A 517 -30.73 10.32 -12.13
C GLN A 517 -31.08 11.09 -10.86
N ARG A 518 -30.15 11.90 -10.41
CA ARG A 518 -30.32 12.83 -9.30
C ARG A 518 -29.77 14.20 -9.69
N ILE A 519 -30.58 15.24 -9.57
CA ILE A 519 -30.15 16.62 -9.71
C ILE A 519 -30.33 17.29 -8.35
N THR A 520 -29.28 17.89 -7.81
CA THR A 520 -29.31 18.53 -6.50
C THR A 520 -28.86 19.99 -6.63
N PRO A 521 -29.80 20.92 -6.90
CA PRO A 521 -29.52 22.34 -6.74
C PRO A 521 -29.16 22.65 -5.29
N ARG A 522 -28.13 23.47 -5.09
CA ARG A 522 -27.65 23.91 -3.78
C ARG A 522 -27.45 25.42 -3.78
N ILE A 523 -27.89 26.05 -2.73
CA ILE A 523 -27.63 27.46 -2.44
C ILE A 523 -27.18 27.60 -0.97
N GLN A 524 -26.15 28.39 -0.75
CA GLN A 524 -25.65 28.68 0.58
C GLN A 524 -25.47 30.19 0.74
N ILE A 525 -25.91 30.72 1.85
CA ILE A 525 -25.63 32.08 2.30
C ILE A 525 -24.76 32.00 3.53
N VAL A 526 -23.61 32.68 3.52
CA VAL A 526 -22.72 32.80 4.68
C VAL A 526 -22.60 34.29 5.01
N ALA A 527 -22.73 34.63 6.28
CA ALA A 527 -22.46 35.96 6.79
C ALA A 527 -21.41 35.89 7.91
N ALA A 528 -20.32 36.64 7.74
CA ALA A 528 -19.27 36.82 8.71
C ALA A 528 -18.91 38.30 8.86
N PRO A 529 -18.71 38.81 10.10
CA PRO A 529 -18.27 40.18 10.33
C PRO A 529 -16.82 40.38 9.85
N PRO A 530 -16.31 41.62 9.87
CA PRO A 530 -14.89 41.89 9.65
C PRO A 530 -14.03 41.18 10.68
N ILE A 531 -12.93 40.59 10.21
CA ILE A 531 -12.00 39.83 11.04
C ILE A 531 -10.58 40.40 10.84
N GLU A 532 -9.83 40.59 11.92
CA GLU A 532 -8.44 41.08 11.88
C GLU A 532 -7.47 39.97 11.42
N ASN A 533 -7.63 39.52 10.18
CA ASN A 533 -6.84 38.41 9.64
C ASN A 533 -5.35 38.71 9.49
N LEU A 534 -4.99 39.95 9.15
CA LEU A 534 -3.60 40.35 8.88
C LEU A 534 -2.81 40.63 10.17
N ALA A 535 -3.47 40.85 11.28
CA ALA A 535 -2.83 41.05 12.59
C ALA A 535 -2.21 39.76 13.17
N VAL A 536 -2.58 38.61 12.65
CA VAL A 536 -2.06 37.31 13.11
C VAL A 536 -1.16 36.67 12.04
N PRO A 537 -0.17 35.85 12.42
CA PRO A 537 0.67 35.11 11.48
C PRO A 537 -0.14 34.20 10.57
N ASN A 538 0.39 33.86 9.42
CA ASN A 538 -0.18 32.87 8.51
C ASN A 538 0.80 31.73 8.25
N GLU A 539 0.63 30.64 8.96
CA GLU A 539 1.46 29.44 8.86
C GLU A 539 0.77 28.30 8.11
N ASP A 540 -0.56 28.19 8.25
CA ASP A 540 -1.31 27.03 7.75
C ASP A 540 -2.37 27.36 6.68
N ALA A 541 -2.52 28.63 6.32
CA ALA A 541 -3.55 29.10 5.38
C ALA A 541 -2.96 29.80 4.13
N ARG A 542 -1.75 29.41 3.68
CA ARG A 542 -1.02 30.07 2.59
C ARG A 542 -1.49 29.62 1.21
N ALA A 543 -1.74 28.34 1.03
CA ALA A 543 -2.05 27.75 -0.26
C ALA A 543 -3.58 27.73 -0.49
N VAL A 544 -4.14 28.85 -0.93
CA VAL A 544 -5.57 28.97 -1.26
C VAL A 544 -5.78 28.86 -2.76
N ASP A 545 -6.66 27.98 -3.16
CA ASP A 545 -7.16 27.87 -4.52
C ASP A 545 -8.66 27.51 -4.47
N LEU A 546 -9.49 28.13 -5.30
CA LEU A 546 -10.89 27.81 -5.39
C LEU A 546 -11.07 26.51 -6.17
N GLU A 547 -11.71 25.54 -5.53
CA GLU A 547 -12.00 24.23 -6.09
C GLU A 547 -13.48 23.86 -5.86
N ASP A 548 -13.95 22.81 -6.54
CA ASP A 548 -15.29 22.25 -6.31
C ASP A 548 -15.45 21.76 -4.87
N SER A 549 -14.37 21.26 -4.27
CA SER A 549 -14.32 20.70 -2.90
C SER A 549 -14.49 21.75 -1.79
N ASN A 550 -14.03 23.00 -2.01
CA ASN A 550 -14.10 24.06 -1.01
C ASN A 550 -15.12 25.15 -1.31
N LEU A 551 -15.83 25.08 -2.44
CA LEU A 551 -16.78 26.12 -2.88
C LEU A 551 -17.84 26.44 -1.81
N PHE A 552 -18.38 25.43 -1.13
CA PHE A 552 -19.40 25.55 -0.08
C PHE A 552 -18.81 25.45 1.35
N ALA A 553 -17.51 25.53 1.51
CA ALA A 553 -16.90 25.52 2.84
C ALA A 553 -17.28 26.81 3.61
N LEU A 554 -17.50 26.70 4.93
CA LEU A 554 -17.75 27.85 5.78
C LEU A 554 -16.55 28.81 5.78
N ASN A 555 -15.34 28.27 5.78
CA ASN A 555 -14.09 28.96 5.54
C ASN A 555 -13.38 28.28 4.36
N ARG A 556 -13.03 29.03 3.32
CA ARG A 556 -12.35 28.51 2.14
C ARG A 556 -10.82 28.55 2.22
N PHE A 557 -10.27 29.19 3.26
CA PHE A 557 -8.85 29.03 3.58
C PHE A 557 -8.56 27.64 4.13
N PRO A 558 -7.48 26.99 3.74
CA PRO A 558 -7.00 25.83 4.47
C PRO A 558 -6.48 26.25 5.85
N GLY A 559 -6.56 25.38 6.85
CA GLY A 559 -6.07 25.69 8.18
C GLY A 559 -6.93 26.69 8.96
N TYR A 560 -6.32 27.35 9.96
CA TYR A 560 -7.03 28.17 10.93
C TYR A 560 -6.54 29.63 11.01
N ASP A 561 -5.40 29.97 10.44
CA ASP A 561 -4.79 31.29 10.55
C ASP A 561 -5.54 32.37 9.80
N ARG A 562 -6.28 31.99 8.79
CA ARG A 562 -7.15 32.89 8.03
C ARG A 562 -8.58 32.38 8.08
N PHE A 563 -9.53 33.32 8.10
CA PHE A 563 -10.94 33.05 8.03
C PHE A 563 -11.61 34.05 7.08
N GLU A 564 -12.48 33.57 6.22
CA GLU A 564 -13.18 34.42 5.25
C GLU A 564 -14.23 35.29 5.93
N ASP A 565 -14.04 36.61 5.87
CA ASP A 565 -14.77 37.65 6.63
C ASP A 565 -15.83 38.41 5.82
N SER A 566 -16.51 37.75 4.90
CA SER A 566 -17.48 38.40 4.04
C SER A 566 -18.85 37.75 4.06
N THR A 567 -19.89 38.55 3.76
CA THR A 567 -21.20 38.02 3.40
C THR A 567 -21.18 37.57 1.94
N ARG A 568 -21.55 36.32 1.68
CA ARG A 568 -21.58 35.74 0.33
C ARG A 568 -22.77 34.84 0.10
N ILE A 569 -23.13 34.70 -1.17
CA ILE A 569 -24.09 33.72 -1.68
C ILE A 569 -23.30 32.77 -2.60
N THR A 570 -23.45 31.50 -2.38
CA THR A 570 -22.82 30.44 -3.20
C THR A 570 -23.95 29.59 -3.78
N TRP A 571 -23.90 29.32 -5.07
CA TRP A 571 -24.80 28.41 -5.73
C TRP A 571 -24.08 27.35 -6.51
N GLY A 572 -24.73 26.20 -6.71
CA GLY A 572 -24.20 25.10 -7.50
C GLY A 572 -25.26 24.05 -7.76
N VAL A 573 -24.89 23.12 -8.62
CA VAL A 573 -25.70 21.97 -8.97
C VAL A 573 -24.82 20.73 -8.98
N ASP A 574 -25.24 19.70 -8.25
CA ASP A 574 -24.68 18.35 -8.35
C ASP A 574 -25.62 17.51 -9.24
N TYR A 575 -25.08 16.83 -10.22
CA TYR A 575 -25.76 15.88 -11.08
C TYR A 575 -25.14 14.51 -10.96
N SER A 576 -25.95 13.50 -10.74
CA SER A 576 -25.52 12.10 -10.71
C SER A 576 -26.46 11.26 -11.57
N LEU A 577 -25.89 10.48 -12.48
CA LEU A 577 -26.59 9.52 -13.33
C LEU A 577 -25.98 8.14 -13.11
N LEU A 578 -26.82 7.17 -12.75
CA LEU A 578 -26.44 5.78 -12.55
C LEU A 578 -27.25 4.91 -13.50
N LEU A 579 -26.57 4.34 -14.49
CA LEU A 579 -27.12 3.34 -15.43
C LEU A 579 -26.41 1.99 -15.21
N PRO A 580 -26.97 0.87 -15.69
CA PRO A 580 -26.27 -0.41 -15.66
C PRO A 580 -24.90 -0.33 -16.36
N GLY A 581 -23.82 -0.41 -15.57
CA GLY A 581 -22.45 -0.33 -16.05
C GLY A 581 -21.95 1.06 -16.44
N PHE A 582 -22.70 2.14 -16.18
CA PHE A 582 -22.27 3.52 -16.43
C PHE A 582 -22.65 4.43 -15.27
N SER A 583 -21.71 5.27 -14.83
CA SER A 583 -22.01 6.35 -13.90
C SER A 583 -21.40 7.67 -14.37
N LEU A 584 -22.14 8.75 -14.17
CA LEU A 584 -21.70 10.12 -14.37
C LEU A 584 -22.02 10.91 -13.12
N ASP A 585 -21.02 11.50 -12.49
CA ASP A 585 -21.15 12.46 -11.41
C ASP A 585 -20.52 13.78 -11.85
N ALA A 586 -21.28 14.86 -11.81
CA ALA A 586 -20.80 16.18 -12.19
C ALA A 586 -21.29 17.23 -11.20
N ASN A 587 -20.43 18.19 -10.91
CA ASN A 587 -20.82 19.37 -10.16
C ASN A 587 -20.30 20.65 -10.82
N ILE A 588 -20.99 21.74 -10.61
CA ILE A 588 -20.61 23.08 -11.06
C ILE A 588 -21.16 24.09 -10.08
N GLY A 589 -20.42 25.16 -9.85
CA GLY A 589 -20.92 26.25 -9.02
C GLY A 589 -20.03 27.49 -9.00
N GLN A 590 -20.54 28.54 -8.37
CA GLN A 590 -19.94 29.85 -8.30
C GLN A 590 -20.37 30.57 -7.02
N SER A 591 -19.59 31.51 -6.54
CA SER A 591 -19.87 32.33 -5.36
C SER A 591 -19.92 33.81 -5.69
N TYR A 592 -20.82 34.54 -5.04
CA TYR A 592 -20.94 35.99 -5.14
C TYR A 592 -20.78 36.65 -3.76
N ARG A 593 -19.77 37.49 -3.61
CA ARG A 593 -19.50 38.26 -2.40
C ARG A 593 -20.28 39.56 -2.38
N LEU A 594 -21.12 39.73 -1.37
CA LEU A 594 -21.97 40.91 -1.19
C LEU A 594 -21.19 42.10 -0.61
N SER A 595 -20.12 41.83 0.13
CA SER A 595 -19.30 42.86 0.75
C SER A 595 -18.52 43.70 -0.28
N SER A 596 -18.48 45.01 -0.10
CA SER A 596 -17.69 45.95 -0.90
C SER A 596 -16.23 46.11 -0.43
N ARG A 597 -15.90 45.56 0.74
CA ARG A 597 -14.53 45.63 1.30
C ARG A 597 -13.54 44.84 0.44
N PRO A 598 -12.26 45.26 0.44
CA PRO A 598 -11.20 44.45 -0.20
C PRO A 598 -11.20 43.01 0.33
N THR A 599 -10.91 42.08 -0.53
CA THR A 599 -10.75 40.69 -0.12
C THR A 599 -9.34 40.46 0.44
N ILE A 600 -9.21 39.46 1.31
CA ILE A 600 -7.93 38.98 1.80
C ILE A 600 -7.36 37.84 0.92
N PHE A 601 -8.13 37.39 -0.06
CA PHE A 601 -7.64 36.37 -0.99
C PHE A 601 -6.68 36.99 -2.00
N PRO A 602 -5.51 36.40 -2.22
CA PRO A 602 -4.58 36.82 -3.25
C PRO A 602 -5.20 36.75 -4.64
N ASP A 603 -4.63 37.54 -5.57
CA ASP A 603 -4.95 37.44 -6.99
C ASP A 603 -4.64 36.02 -7.49
N GLY A 604 -5.35 35.57 -8.52
CA GLY A 604 -5.19 34.24 -9.08
C GLY A 604 -5.85 33.09 -8.33
N THR A 605 -6.37 33.31 -7.11
CA THR A 605 -7.06 32.28 -6.32
C THR A 605 -8.48 31.97 -6.84
N GLY A 606 -9.01 32.79 -7.77
CA GLY A 606 -10.40 32.72 -8.22
C GLY A 606 -11.40 33.34 -7.23
N LEU A 607 -10.93 33.99 -6.15
CA LEU A 607 -11.72 34.57 -5.06
C LEU A 607 -11.44 36.06 -4.83
N ASN A 608 -10.56 36.66 -5.60
CA ASN A 608 -10.15 38.05 -5.45
C ASN A 608 -11.25 39.07 -5.87
N GLY A 609 -12.20 38.65 -6.69
CA GLY A 609 -13.32 39.49 -7.13
C GLY A 609 -14.58 39.39 -6.25
N ARG A 610 -15.63 40.16 -6.61
CA ARG A 610 -16.96 39.96 -6.03
C ARG A 610 -17.60 38.67 -6.52
N VAL A 611 -17.46 38.38 -7.80
CA VAL A 611 -17.87 37.13 -8.43
C VAL A 611 -16.64 36.20 -8.43
N SER A 612 -16.78 35.01 -7.95
CA SER A 612 -15.69 34.01 -8.04
C SER A 612 -15.58 33.44 -9.44
N ASP A 613 -14.48 32.76 -9.73
CA ASP A 613 -14.39 31.85 -10.86
C ASP A 613 -15.45 30.75 -10.75
N ILE A 614 -15.76 30.11 -11.86
CA ILE A 614 -16.63 28.94 -11.94
C ILE A 614 -15.78 27.70 -11.70
N VAL A 615 -16.19 26.84 -10.78
CA VAL A 615 -15.50 25.57 -10.51
C VAL A 615 -16.43 24.40 -10.69
N GLY A 616 -15.84 23.28 -11.07
CA GLY A 616 -16.58 22.04 -11.16
C GLY A 616 -15.70 20.82 -11.35
N ARG A 617 -16.36 19.68 -11.22
CA ARG A 617 -15.76 18.36 -11.42
C ARG A 617 -16.74 17.48 -12.19
N THR A 618 -16.19 16.66 -13.08
CA THR A 618 -16.95 15.64 -13.81
C THR A 618 -16.22 14.31 -13.68
N VAL A 619 -16.93 13.29 -13.25
CA VAL A 619 -16.43 11.91 -13.14
C VAL A 619 -17.31 11.00 -13.97
N ILE A 620 -16.71 10.27 -14.91
CA ILE A 620 -17.41 9.30 -15.74
C ILE A 620 -16.76 7.94 -15.52
N ARG A 621 -17.57 6.92 -15.27
CA ARG A 621 -17.13 5.53 -15.23
C ARG A 621 -18.00 4.67 -16.13
N PHE A 622 -17.36 3.85 -16.94
CA PHE A 622 -18.04 2.88 -17.77
C PHE A 622 -17.47 1.49 -17.46
N ARG A 623 -18.21 0.70 -16.68
CA ARG A 623 -17.76 -0.57 -16.11
C ARG A 623 -16.38 -0.40 -15.47
N ASP A 624 -15.52 -1.41 -15.59
CA ASP A 624 -14.11 -1.33 -15.19
C ASP A 624 -13.19 -0.90 -16.37
N PHE A 625 -13.79 -0.40 -17.48
CA PHE A 625 -13.08 -0.16 -18.73
C PHE A 625 -12.71 1.30 -18.95
N VAL A 626 -13.55 2.26 -18.53
CA VAL A 626 -13.25 3.69 -18.61
C VAL A 626 -13.44 4.33 -17.26
N ALA A 627 -12.43 5.06 -16.81
CA ALA A 627 -12.50 6.03 -15.72
C ALA A 627 -11.97 7.37 -16.22
N PHE A 628 -12.81 8.39 -16.16
CA PHE A 628 -12.49 9.75 -16.56
C PHE A 628 -12.81 10.69 -15.40
N THR A 629 -11.87 11.56 -15.05
CA THR A 629 -12.07 12.62 -14.06
C THR A 629 -11.55 13.91 -14.65
N HIS A 630 -12.38 14.95 -14.62
CA HIS A 630 -12.02 16.30 -15.00
C HIS A 630 -12.37 17.26 -13.88
N ARG A 631 -11.38 17.98 -13.34
CA ARG A 631 -11.58 19.10 -12.42
C ARG A 631 -11.16 20.38 -13.11
N TYR A 632 -11.95 21.41 -12.95
CA TYR A 632 -11.71 22.67 -13.63
C TYR A 632 -12.06 23.88 -12.78
N ARG A 633 -11.32 24.96 -13.04
CA ARG A 633 -11.67 26.33 -12.69
C ARG A 633 -11.61 27.18 -13.94
N ILE A 634 -12.70 27.89 -14.20
CA ILE A 634 -12.91 28.75 -15.37
C ILE A 634 -13.00 30.21 -14.90
N ASP A 635 -12.16 31.05 -15.46
CA ASP A 635 -12.18 32.49 -15.21
C ASP A 635 -13.54 33.08 -15.56
N LYS A 636 -14.09 33.87 -14.65
CA LYS A 636 -15.42 34.45 -14.78
C LYS A 636 -15.54 35.54 -15.89
N ASP A 637 -14.43 36.18 -16.25
CA ASP A 637 -14.41 37.33 -17.15
C ASP A 637 -14.15 36.91 -18.61
N ASN A 638 -13.26 35.98 -18.85
CA ASN A 638 -12.83 35.57 -20.19
C ASN A 638 -13.08 34.07 -20.51
N LEU A 639 -13.64 33.30 -19.56
CA LEU A 639 -13.93 31.87 -19.68
C LEU A 639 -12.67 30.99 -19.95
N ALA A 640 -11.48 31.49 -19.65
CA ALA A 640 -10.25 30.73 -19.75
C ALA A 640 -10.14 29.69 -18.61
N PHE A 641 -9.61 28.55 -18.92
CA PHE A 641 -9.28 27.55 -17.88
C PHE A 641 -8.09 28.02 -17.06
N ARG A 642 -8.31 28.32 -15.79
CA ARG A 642 -7.27 28.64 -14.79
C ARG A 642 -6.75 27.42 -14.07
N ARG A 643 -7.57 26.38 -13.95
CA ARG A 643 -7.20 25.04 -13.57
C ARG A 643 -7.84 24.06 -14.54
N ASN A 644 -7.05 23.16 -15.03
CA ASN A 644 -7.48 22.08 -15.91
C ASN A 644 -6.74 20.80 -15.51
N GLU A 645 -7.46 19.89 -14.88
CA GLU A 645 -6.91 18.63 -14.39
C GLU A 645 -7.73 17.48 -14.98
N VAL A 646 -7.12 16.71 -15.84
CA VAL A 646 -7.76 15.60 -16.54
C VAL A 646 -7.01 14.31 -16.22
N ASP A 647 -7.73 13.33 -15.71
CA ASP A 647 -7.25 11.96 -15.54
C ASP A 647 -8.16 11.00 -16.30
N VAL A 648 -7.56 10.19 -17.15
CA VAL A 648 -8.26 9.20 -17.98
C VAL A 648 -7.58 7.86 -17.85
N THR A 649 -8.35 6.82 -17.59
CA THR A 649 -7.90 5.42 -17.71
C THR A 649 -8.85 4.69 -18.64
N VAL A 650 -8.32 4.05 -19.68
CA VAL A 650 -9.08 3.25 -20.62
C VAL A 650 -8.45 1.89 -20.77
N GLY A 651 -9.22 0.83 -20.57
CA GLY A 651 -8.78 -0.54 -20.76
C GLY A 651 -9.20 -1.48 -19.63
N SER A 652 -8.73 -2.70 -19.68
CA SER A 652 -8.93 -3.74 -18.69
C SER A 652 -7.76 -3.77 -17.68
N ARG A 653 -7.87 -4.59 -16.63
CA ARG A 653 -6.78 -4.77 -15.64
C ARG A 653 -5.44 -5.19 -16.26
N GLY A 654 -5.45 -5.97 -17.34
CA GLY A 654 -4.23 -6.44 -18.01
C GLY A 654 -3.71 -5.50 -19.09
N THR A 655 -4.60 -4.74 -19.75
CA THR A 655 -4.25 -3.84 -20.86
C THR A 655 -5.00 -2.54 -20.73
N TYR A 656 -4.27 -1.47 -20.44
CA TYR A 656 -4.84 -0.13 -20.22
C TYR A 656 -3.88 0.98 -20.62
N VAL A 657 -4.45 2.14 -20.90
CA VAL A 657 -3.75 3.41 -21.07
C VAL A 657 -4.25 4.39 -20.02
N GLN A 658 -3.33 5.12 -19.41
CA GLN A 658 -3.58 6.21 -18.47
C GLN A 658 -3.03 7.51 -19.04
N LEU A 659 -3.85 8.54 -19.04
CA LEU A 659 -3.47 9.89 -19.42
C LEU A 659 -3.77 10.80 -18.24
N GLY A 660 -2.81 11.59 -17.83
CA GLY A 660 -2.96 12.65 -16.84
C GLY A 660 -2.47 13.95 -17.44
N TYR A 661 -3.23 15.01 -17.28
CA TYR A 661 -2.86 16.36 -17.67
C TYR A 661 -3.24 17.32 -16.55
N LEU A 662 -2.31 18.15 -16.13
CA LEU A 662 -2.50 19.19 -15.14
C LEU A 662 -2.02 20.51 -15.70
N ARG A 663 -2.87 21.53 -15.67
CA ARG A 663 -2.51 22.92 -15.90
C ARG A 663 -3.04 23.78 -14.78
N LEU A 664 -2.17 24.50 -14.13
CA LEU A 664 -2.47 25.54 -13.14
C LEU A 664 -1.90 26.85 -13.69
N ASN A 665 -2.78 27.74 -14.08
CA ASN A 665 -2.43 29.09 -14.53
C ASN A 665 -3.17 30.07 -13.61
N ARG A 666 -2.53 30.44 -12.51
CA ARG A 666 -3.09 31.25 -11.44
C ARG A 666 -2.74 32.73 -11.54
N ASP A 667 -1.70 33.02 -12.28
CA ASP A 667 -1.21 34.37 -12.48
C ASP A 667 -0.86 35.08 -11.16
N ILE A 668 -0.31 34.30 -10.21
CA ILE A 668 0.10 34.79 -8.89
C ILE A 668 1.58 35.14 -8.92
N GLY A 669 1.89 36.34 -8.48
CA GLY A 669 3.28 36.80 -8.40
C GLY A 669 4.13 35.94 -7.45
N PRO A 670 5.36 35.55 -7.80
CA PRO A 670 6.20 34.63 -7.00
C PRO A 670 6.56 35.18 -5.61
N SER A 671 6.38 36.47 -5.37
CA SER A 671 6.57 37.10 -4.06
C SER A 671 5.44 36.85 -3.05
N LEU A 672 4.30 36.34 -3.49
CA LEU A 672 3.10 36.16 -2.66
C LEU A 672 2.79 34.69 -2.36
N GLU A 673 3.37 33.75 -3.05
CA GLU A 673 2.98 32.35 -2.92
C GLU A 673 4.13 31.33 -3.12
N ASP A 674 4.08 30.26 -2.33
CA ASP A 674 4.91 29.08 -2.49
C ASP A 674 4.48 28.16 -3.66
N LEU A 675 3.32 28.42 -4.28
CA LEU A 675 2.74 27.64 -5.37
C LEU A 675 2.84 28.41 -6.70
N GLN A 676 3.72 27.97 -7.55
CA GLN A 676 3.92 28.52 -8.91
C GLN A 676 2.91 27.91 -9.90
N ASP A 677 2.71 28.57 -11.03
CA ASP A 677 1.99 28.03 -12.16
C ASP A 677 2.71 26.78 -12.68
N ARG A 678 1.96 25.80 -13.16
CA ARG A 678 2.49 24.51 -13.55
C ARG A 678 1.67 23.87 -14.66
N GLU A 679 2.37 23.29 -15.62
CA GLU A 679 1.77 22.45 -16.64
C GLU A 679 2.53 21.12 -16.75
N GLU A 680 1.82 19.99 -16.63
CA GLU A 680 2.39 18.65 -16.72
C GLU A 680 1.52 17.71 -17.52
N ALA A 681 2.16 16.83 -18.28
CA ALA A 681 1.52 15.68 -18.92
C ALA A 681 2.13 14.36 -18.44
N ARG A 682 1.27 13.41 -18.13
CA ARG A 682 1.63 12.04 -17.76
C ARG A 682 0.94 11.06 -18.68
N ILE A 683 1.70 10.17 -19.29
CA ILE A 683 1.18 9.08 -20.11
C ILE A 683 1.72 7.78 -19.56
N GLY A 684 0.84 6.82 -19.31
CA GLY A 684 1.19 5.47 -18.88
C GLY A 684 0.40 4.45 -19.68
N ALA A 685 1.01 3.31 -19.98
CA ALA A 685 0.34 2.19 -20.63
C ALA A 685 0.87 0.86 -20.12
N ARG A 686 -0.01 -0.11 -20.06
CA ARG A 686 0.31 -1.52 -19.88
C ARG A 686 -0.42 -2.33 -20.94
N VAL A 687 0.29 -3.27 -21.57
CA VAL A 687 -0.27 -4.18 -22.55
C VAL A 687 0.07 -5.61 -22.16
N GLN A 688 -0.93 -6.42 -21.93
CA GLN A 688 -0.78 -7.86 -21.78
C GLN A 688 -0.61 -8.48 -23.17
N VAL A 689 0.64 -8.79 -23.53
CA VAL A 689 0.98 -9.30 -24.88
C VAL A 689 0.60 -10.76 -25.02
N SER A 690 0.73 -11.53 -23.94
CA SER A 690 0.33 -12.93 -23.87
C SER A 690 -0.10 -13.30 -22.45
N ARG A 691 -0.48 -14.56 -22.22
CA ARG A 691 -0.89 -15.03 -20.89
C ARG A 691 0.14 -14.69 -19.78
N PHE A 692 1.42 -14.70 -20.12
CA PHE A 692 2.51 -14.52 -19.14
C PHE A 692 3.33 -13.24 -19.34
N TRP A 693 3.24 -12.59 -20.50
CA TRP A 693 4.05 -11.43 -20.83
C TRP A 693 3.26 -10.14 -20.82
N SER A 694 3.76 -9.13 -20.15
CA SER A 694 3.25 -7.77 -20.22
C SER A 694 4.36 -6.76 -20.49
N VAL A 695 4.01 -5.71 -21.22
CA VAL A 695 4.87 -4.55 -21.47
C VAL A 695 4.21 -3.35 -20.84
N SER A 696 4.96 -2.52 -20.12
CA SER A 696 4.48 -1.28 -19.54
C SER A 696 5.42 -0.13 -19.89
N GLY A 697 4.86 1.05 -20.07
CA GLY A 697 5.61 2.26 -20.32
C GLY A 697 4.98 3.45 -19.63
N SER A 698 5.80 4.44 -19.23
CA SER A 698 5.30 5.72 -18.73
C SER A 698 6.26 6.85 -19.07
N VAL A 699 5.68 8.02 -19.31
CA VAL A 699 6.38 9.27 -19.60
C VAL A 699 5.77 10.36 -18.71
N LEU A 700 6.61 11.17 -18.10
CA LEU A 700 6.24 12.38 -17.40
C LEU A 700 6.99 13.54 -18.06
N ILE A 701 6.24 14.57 -18.46
CA ILE A 701 6.74 15.74 -19.17
C ILE A 701 6.30 16.97 -18.39
N ASP A 702 7.23 17.86 -18.09
CA ASP A 702 6.97 19.22 -17.63
C ASP A 702 6.75 20.10 -18.86
N LEU A 703 5.58 20.69 -18.95
CA LEU A 703 5.17 21.59 -20.03
C LEU A 703 5.19 23.07 -19.59
N THR A 704 5.54 23.35 -18.34
CA THR A 704 5.61 24.69 -17.77
C THR A 704 6.66 25.52 -18.49
N ASP A 705 6.26 26.58 -19.17
CA ASP A 705 7.18 27.48 -19.85
C ASP A 705 7.50 28.74 -19.00
N ARG A 706 8.42 29.59 -19.52
CA ARG A 706 8.82 30.84 -18.86
C ARG A 706 7.74 31.89 -18.83
N ASN A 707 6.71 31.78 -19.66
CA ASN A 707 5.58 32.72 -19.65
C ASN A 707 4.59 32.35 -18.53
N GLU A 708 4.56 31.09 -18.13
CA GLU A 708 3.70 30.60 -17.05
C GLU A 708 4.43 30.73 -15.70
N ASP A 709 5.72 30.39 -15.63
CA ASP A 709 6.57 30.58 -14.44
C ASP A 709 7.91 31.22 -14.83
N ILE A 710 8.11 32.46 -14.45
CA ILE A 710 9.34 33.23 -14.72
C ILE A 710 10.60 32.55 -14.15
N LEU A 711 10.45 31.72 -13.11
CA LEU A 711 11.54 30.96 -12.52
C LEU A 711 11.78 29.63 -13.21
N SER A 712 10.90 29.20 -14.12
CA SER A 712 11.11 28.01 -14.93
C SER A 712 12.29 28.21 -15.89
N GLN A 713 13.13 27.20 -15.99
CA GLN A 713 14.18 27.11 -16.99
C GLN A 713 13.76 26.29 -18.22
N SER A 714 12.56 25.74 -18.18
CA SER A 714 11.97 24.93 -19.25
C SER A 714 11.58 25.82 -20.45
N ASP A 715 11.62 25.23 -21.63
CA ASP A 715 11.11 25.80 -22.88
C ASP A 715 9.66 25.37 -23.19
N GLY A 716 8.97 24.80 -22.22
CA GLY A 716 7.60 24.29 -22.37
C GLY A 716 7.51 22.82 -22.80
N PHE A 717 8.64 22.11 -22.93
CA PHE A 717 8.66 20.68 -23.22
C PHE A 717 9.90 20.01 -22.60
N GLU A 718 9.89 19.77 -21.30
CA GLU A 718 11.00 19.12 -20.61
C GLU A 718 10.62 17.72 -20.13
N PRO A 719 11.26 16.66 -20.67
CA PRO A 719 11.03 15.32 -20.16
C PRO A 719 11.59 15.22 -18.73
N VAL A 720 10.76 14.79 -17.79
CA VAL A 720 11.16 14.57 -16.39
C VAL A 720 11.61 13.14 -16.20
N ARG A 721 10.84 12.17 -16.75
CA ARG A 721 11.13 10.75 -16.59
C ARG A 721 10.49 9.91 -17.67
N HIS A 722 11.25 8.96 -18.18
CA HIS A 722 10.74 7.86 -19.00
C HIS A 722 10.96 6.52 -18.29
N ARG A 723 10.03 5.59 -18.47
CA ARG A 723 10.13 4.22 -17.97
C ARG A 723 9.56 3.26 -19.00
N LEU A 724 10.25 2.14 -19.22
CA LEU A 724 9.77 1.03 -20.05
C LEU A 724 10.09 -0.27 -19.32
N GLY A 725 9.11 -1.14 -19.14
CA GLY A 725 9.24 -2.41 -18.46
C GLY A 725 8.67 -3.56 -19.29
N ILE A 726 9.36 -4.68 -19.26
CA ILE A 726 8.88 -5.97 -19.77
C ILE A 726 8.83 -6.91 -18.59
N THR A 727 7.70 -7.56 -18.37
CA THR A 727 7.51 -8.48 -17.27
C THR A 727 6.96 -9.80 -17.78
N TYR A 728 7.64 -10.89 -17.41
CA TYR A 728 7.12 -12.25 -17.45
C TYR A 728 6.57 -12.61 -16.08
N GLU A 729 5.41 -13.18 -15.99
CA GLU A 729 4.81 -13.63 -14.74
C GLU A 729 3.94 -14.86 -14.96
N ASP A 730 4.26 -15.94 -14.25
CA ASP A 730 3.46 -17.16 -14.20
C ASP A 730 3.13 -17.57 -12.75
N ASP A 731 2.76 -18.81 -12.53
CA ASP A 731 2.39 -19.37 -11.22
C ASP A 731 3.54 -19.38 -10.19
N CYS A 732 4.80 -19.44 -10.65
CA CYS A 732 5.95 -19.63 -9.78
C CYS A 732 7.15 -18.68 -10.02
N LEU A 733 7.14 -17.90 -11.10
CA LEU A 733 8.23 -16.98 -11.45
C LEU A 733 7.69 -15.62 -11.87
N ARG A 734 8.30 -14.55 -11.37
CA ARG A 734 8.17 -13.22 -11.93
C ARG A 734 9.55 -12.70 -12.31
N LEU A 735 9.72 -12.36 -13.58
CA LEU A 735 10.95 -11.79 -14.13
C LEU A 735 10.61 -10.45 -14.76
N GLY A 736 11.25 -9.37 -14.35
CA GLY A 736 11.05 -8.03 -14.87
C GLY A 736 12.35 -7.38 -15.30
N LEU A 737 12.36 -6.76 -16.47
CA LEU A 737 13.41 -5.86 -16.91
C LEU A 737 12.81 -4.47 -17.08
N THR A 738 13.31 -3.49 -16.34
CA THR A 738 12.86 -2.11 -16.40
C THR A 738 14.01 -1.20 -16.81
N TRP A 739 13.82 -0.48 -17.91
CA TRP A 739 14.62 0.68 -18.27
C TRP A 739 13.95 1.94 -17.74
N LYS A 740 14.74 2.84 -17.15
CA LYS A 740 14.31 4.13 -16.59
C LYS A 740 15.32 5.19 -17.03
N ARG A 741 14.83 6.33 -17.47
CA ARG A 741 15.65 7.51 -17.75
C ARG A 741 15.16 8.68 -16.90
N ASP A 742 16.06 9.22 -16.09
CA ASP A 742 15.83 10.42 -15.30
C ASP A 742 16.56 11.58 -15.95
N TYR A 743 15.88 12.71 -16.07
CA TYR A 743 16.41 13.93 -16.68
C TYR A 743 16.83 14.96 -15.65
N GLU A 744 16.36 14.83 -14.40
CA GLU A 744 16.78 15.69 -13.31
C GLU A 744 18.18 15.33 -12.81
N GLU A 745 18.97 16.36 -12.50
CA GLU A 745 20.26 16.25 -11.85
C GLU A 745 20.26 17.07 -10.57
N THR A 746 20.78 16.51 -9.49
CA THR A 746 20.84 17.17 -8.18
C THR A 746 22.16 16.83 -7.52
N GLY A 747 23.11 17.77 -7.55
CA GLY A 747 24.44 17.57 -6.99
C GLY A 747 25.15 16.35 -7.60
N ASP A 748 25.45 15.35 -6.78
CA ASP A 748 26.11 14.13 -7.21
C ASP A 748 25.13 13.01 -7.68
N ALA A 749 23.82 13.23 -7.64
CA ALA A 749 22.81 12.39 -8.27
C ALA A 749 22.62 12.80 -9.73
N ARG A 750 23.31 12.12 -10.64
CA ARG A 750 23.36 12.48 -12.06
C ARG A 750 22.15 11.98 -12.84
N ARG A 751 21.70 12.79 -13.82
CA ARG A 751 20.72 12.35 -14.82
C ARG A 751 21.26 11.20 -15.66
N GLY A 752 20.41 10.32 -16.13
CA GLY A 752 20.81 9.24 -17.05
C GLY A 752 19.91 8.01 -17.03
N ASN A 753 20.40 6.96 -17.68
CA ASN A 753 19.72 5.69 -17.81
C ASN A 753 19.99 4.78 -16.62
N SER A 754 18.96 4.03 -16.22
CA SER A 754 19.05 2.95 -15.24
C SER A 754 18.35 1.71 -15.79
N TYR A 755 18.88 0.54 -15.49
CA TYR A 755 18.33 -0.75 -15.84
C TYR A 755 18.17 -1.57 -14.56
N ILE A 756 17.00 -2.13 -14.35
CA ILE A 756 16.65 -2.89 -13.15
C ILE A 756 16.19 -4.26 -13.61
N LEU A 757 16.89 -5.30 -13.18
CA LEU A 757 16.47 -6.69 -13.34
C LEU A 757 15.87 -7.14 -12.03
N SER A 758 14.59 -7.47 -12.03
CA SER A 758 13.87 -8.03 -10.88
C SER A 758 13.55 -9.49 -11.14
N VAL A 759 13.88 -10.36 -10.18
CA VAL A 759 13.56 -11.78 -10.20
C VAL A 759 12.85 -12.11 -8.90
N SER A 760 11.73 -12.82 -8.98
CA SER A 760 11.02 -13.30 -7.80
C SER A 760 10.61 -14.74 -8.03
N PHE A 761 11.10 -15.64 -7.21
CA PHE A 761 10.71 -17.04 -7.19
C PHE A 761 9.54 -17.18 -6.21
N LYS A 762 8.32 -17.31 -6.75
CA LYS A 762 7.14 -17.50 -5.91
C LYS A 762 7.20 -18.88 -5.24
N ASN A 763 6.73 -18.97 -4.01
CA ASN A 763 6.67 -20.21 -3.24
C ASN A 763 8.05 -20.85 -2.94
N LEU A 764 9.12 -20.07 -2.95
CA LEU A 764 10.44 -20.55 -2.52
C LEU A 764 10.67 -20.40 -1.00
N GLY A 765 9.66 -19.95 -0.26
CA GLY A 765 9.71 -19.88 1.20
C GLY A 765 10.47 -18.67 1.77
N PHE A 766 10.50 -17.53 1.04
CA PHE A 766 11.12 -16.29 1.53
C PHE A 766 10.09 -15.21 1.80
#